data_d614e59184e833dd18809b281450297e
#
_entry.id   d614e59184e833dd18809b281450297e
#
_cell.length_a   1.000
_cell.length_b   1.000
_cell.length_c   1.000
_cell.angle_alpha   90.00
_cell.angle_beta   90.00
_cell.angle_gamma   90.00
#
_symmetry.space_group_name_H-M   'P 1'
#
loop_
_entity.id
_entity.type
_entity.pdbx_description
1 polymer ?
#
loop_
_entity_poly.entity_id
_entity_poly.type
_entity_poly.pdbx_seq_one_letter_code
_entity_poly.pdbx_strand_id
1 'polypeptide(L)'
;MSHTIDLTLDGLSCGHCVKRVKESLEQRPDVESAEVTIDHAAVTGSASADALIDTIKQAGYGAELSHPKAKPLAESSSPSEALTAATPELPVADDIDDSQQLLINGMSCASCVSRVQNALQAVPGVAQARVNLAERTALVMGSASAADLVQAVEKAGYGAEAIEDDAERRERQQETAVATMKRFRWQAIVALLVGIPVMVWGMMGDNMMVTADNRTLWLVIGLITLAVMVFAGGHFYTSAWKSLKNRTATMDTLVALGTGAAWLYSMSVNVWPQWFPMEARHLYYEASAMIIGLINLGHMLEARARQRSSKALERLLDLTPPTARVVTDDGEKSVPLSEVQPGMTLRLTTGDRVPVDGEITQGDAWLDEAMLTGEPIPQQKSQGDAVHAGTVVQDGSVLFRASAVGSHTTLSRIIRMVRQAQSSKPEIGQLADKISAIFVPVVVGIALLSAAIWYFFGPAPQIVYTLVIATTVLIIACPCALGLATPMSIISGVGRAAEFGVLVRDADALQRASTLDTLVFDKTGTLTEGKPQVVAVNTIGCTETDALRLAAALEQGSSHPLARAILEKAGDARLPQVSNFRTLRGLGVSGEAEGHTLLLGNQALLTEHGVDTSALDAELNAQASQGATPVLLAKDGHVAALLAVRDPLRQDSVDALQRLHHAGYRLVMLTGDNPTTANAIAREAGIDEVIAGVLPDGKADAIRKLQRDGRQVAMVGDGINDAPALAQADVGIAMGGGSDVAIETAAITLMRHSLMGVADALAISKATLRNMKQNLLGAFVYNSLGIPIAAGILWPLTGTLLNPVVAGAAMALSSITVVSNANRLLRFKPKA
;
A
#
# COMPACT_ATOMS: atom_id res chain seq x y z
N MET A 1 26.05 -21.32 -33.48
CA MET A 1 24.56 -21.19 -33.56
C MET A 1 24.07 -20.74 -32.17
N SER A 2 23.45 -19.58 -32.07
CA SER A 2 22.89 -19.10 -30.84
C SER A 2 21.60 -19.87 -30.51
N HIS A 3 21.47 -20.28 -29.28
CA HIS A 3 20.30 -20.97 -28.76
C HIS A 3 19.96 -20.37 -27.39
N THR A 4 18.70 -20.53 -26.96
CA THR A 4 18.23 -20.05 -25.68
C THR A 4 18.17 -21.20 -24.68
N ILE A 5 18.80 -21.01 -23.51
CA ILE A 5 18.82 -21.97 -22.41
C ILE A 5 18.03 -21.38 -21.25
N ASP A 6 17.09 -22.16 -20.73
CA ASP A 6 16.29 -21.81 -19.57
C ASP A 6 16.87 -22.47 -18.32
N LEU A 7 17.08 -21.68 -17.28
CA LEU A 7 17.62 -22.13 -15.99
C LEU A 7 16.65 -21.78 -14.87
N THR A 8 16.49 -22.68 -13.93
CA THR A 8 15.80 -22.42 -12.66
C THR A 8 16.82 -21.94 -11.65
N LEU A 9 16.57 -20.81 -11.01
CA LEU A 9 17.46 -20.17 -10.06
C LEU A 9 16.99 -20.37 -8.63
N ASP A 10 17.95 -20.44 -7.70
CA ASP A 10 17.72 -20.54 -6.27
C ASP A 10 18.64 -19.59 -5.50
N GLY A 11 18.11 -19.06 -4.39
CA GLY A 11 18.87 -18.19 -3.51
C GLY A 11 18.81 -16.70 -3.85
N LEU A 12 18.07 -16.29 -4.88
CA LEU A 12 17.83 -14.88 -5.20
C LEU A 12 16.65 -14.35 -4.37
N SER A 13 16.90 -13.32 -3.57
CA SER A 13 15.90 -12.78 -2.64
C SER A 13 15.46 -11.35 -2.96
N CYS A 14 16.12 -10.66 -3.89
CA CYS A 14 15.81 -9.26 -4.21
C CYS A 14 16.29 -8.86 -5.60
N GLY A 15 15.85 -7.67 -6.07
CA GLY A 15 16.24 -7.14 -7.37
C GLY A 15 17.75 -6.92 -7.54
N HIS A 16 18.48 -6.72 -6.47
CA HIS A 16 19.95 -6.61 -6.50
C HIS A 16 20.60 -7.95 -6.85
N CYS A 17 20.07 -9.04 -6.30
CA CYS A 17 20.52 -10.41 -6.64
C CYS A 17 20.28 -10.71 -8.12
N VAL A 18 19.10 -10.36 -8.63
CA VAL A 18 18.73 -10.51 -10.04
C VAL A 18 19.71 -9.75 -10.94
N LYS A 19 19.99 -8.50 -10.61
CA LYS A 19 20.92 -7.66 -11.35
C LYS A 19 22.34 -8.25 -11.36
N ARG A 20 22.80 -8.73 -10.22
CA ARG A 20 24.14 -9.35 -10.08
C ARG A 20 24.28 -10.61 -10.94
N VAL A 21 23.28 -11.47 -10.96
CA VAL A 21 23.26 -12.67 -11.81
C VAL A 21 23.23 -12.27 -13.28
N LYS A 22 22.39 -11.31 -13.65
CA LYS A 22 22.30 -10.81 -15.02
C LYS A 22 23.62 -10.23 -15.52
N GLU A 23 24.26 -9.39 -14.73
CA GLU A 23 25.57 -8.81 -15.06
C GLU A 23 26.65 -9.88 -15.19
N SER A 24 26.68 -10.89 -14.31
CA SER A 24 27.63 -11.99 -14.38
C SER A 24 27.47 -12.83 -15.65
N LEU A 25 26.24 -13.04 -16.08
CA LEU A 25 25.94 -13.76 -17.33
C LEU A 25 26.28 -12.95 -18.57
N GLU A 26 25.95 -11.66 -18.59
CA GLU A 26 26.22 -10.77 -19.73
C GLU A 26 27.72 -10.44 -19.92
N GLN A 27 28.52 -10.56 -18.87
CA GLN A 27 29.98 -10.39 -18.97
C GLN A 27 30.68 -11.54 -19.73
N ARG A 28 30.01 -12.66 -19.93
CA ARG A 28 30.58 -13.77 -20.71
C ARG A 28 30.58 -13.43 -22.21
N PRO A 29 31.69 -13.69 -22.93
CA PRO A 29 31.74 -13.39 -24.36
C PRO A 29 30.84 -14.30 -25.21
N ASP A 30 30.43 -15.45 -24.67
CA ASP A 30 29.55 -16.43 -25.33
C ASP A 30 28.05 -16.22 -25.03
N VAL A 31 27.68 -15.17 -24.34
CA VAL A 31 26.30 -14.78 -24.03
C VAL A 31 25.96 -13.52 -24.79
N GLU A 32 24.88 -13.59 -25.59
CA GLU A 32 24.37 -12.46 -26.36
C GLU A 32 23.40 -11.61 -25.52
N SER A 33 22.52 -12.26 -24.77
CA SER A 33 21.57 -11.61 -23.86
C SER A 33 21.13 -12.55 -22.73
N ALA A 34 20.78 -11.98 -21.60
CA ALA A 34 20.23 -12.72 -20.46
C ALA A 34 19.04 -11.98 -19.86
N GLU A 35 17.93 -12.68 -19.71
CA GLU A 35 16.75 -12.22 -18.97
C GLU A 35 16.68 -12.99 -17.64
N VAL A 36 16.74 -12.30 -16.54
CA VAL A 36 16.81 -12.91 -15.20
C VAL A 36 15.66 -12.41 -14.33
N THR A 37 14.97 -13.38 -13.69
CA THR A 37 13.99 -13.13 -12.63
C THR A 37 14.46 -13.79 -11.34
N ILE A 38 13.69 -13.70 -10.28
CA ILE A 38 14.08 -14.25 -8.96
C ILE A 38 14.27 -15.78 -8.99
N ASP A 39 13.54 -16.47 -9.86
CA ASP A 39 13.49 -17.94 -9.92
C ASP A 39 13.89 -18.53 -11.27
N HIS A 40 14.12 -17.70 -12.26
CA HIS A 40 14.33 -18.14 -13.63
C HIS A 40 15.33 -17.24 -14.39
N ALA A 41 16.08 -17.84 -15.29
CA ALA A 41 16.94 -17.13 -16.25
C ALA A 41 16.81 -17.73 -17.63
N ALA A 42 16.58 -16.89 -18.64
CA ALA A 42 16.64 -17.25 -20.05
C ALA A 42 17.88 -16.61 -20.67
N VAL A 43 18.83 -17.41 -21.09
CA VAL A 43 20.11 -16.97 -21.64
C VAL A 43 20.23 -17.35 -23.09
N THR A 44 20.45 -16.37 -23.95
CA THR A 44 20.65 -16.55 -25.40
C THR A 44 22.12 -16.36 -25.74
N GLY A 45 22.68 -17.30 -26.46
CA GLY A 45 24.07 -17.26 -26.88
C GLY A 45 24.61 -18.65 -27.27
N SER A 46 25.90 -18.77 -27.37
CA SER A 46 26.61 -20.03 -27.68
C SER A 46 27.12 -20.78 -26.45
N ALA A 47 26.90 -20.24 -25.25
CA ALA A 47 27.35 -20.88 -24.00
C ALA A 47 26.62 -22.20 -23.71
N SER A 48 27.32 -23.14 -23.10
CA SER A 48 26.74 -24.39 -22.62
C SER A 48 25.98 -24.17 -21.30
N ALA A 49 24.99 -25.04 -21.04
CA ALA A 49 24.22 -24.98 -19.80
C ALA A 49 25.11 -25.12 -18.55
N ASP A 50 26.08 -26.02 -18.58
CA ASP A 50 27.00 -26.23 -17.48
C ASP A 50 27.87 -25.01 -17.19
N ALA A 51 28.34 -24.32 -18.22
CA ALA A 51 29.13 -23.11 -18.07
C ALA A 51 28.30 -21.97 -17.47
N LEU A 52 27.04 -21.83 -17.82
CA LEU A 52 26.12 -20.85 -17.26
C LEU A 52 25.79 -21.14 -15.80
N ILE A 53 25.56 -22.41 -15.46
CA ILE A 53 25.32 -22.86 -14.08
C ILE A 53 26.53 -22.55 -13.20
N ASP A 54 27.75 -22.83 -13.67
CA ASP A 54 28.99 -22.54 -12.95
C ASP A 54 29.17 -21.03 -12.73
N THR A 55 28.86 -20.22 -13.72
CA THR A 55 28.89 -18.75 -13.60
C THR A 55 27.94 -18.23 -12.51
N ILE A 56 26.73 -18.77 -12.44
CA ILE A 56 25.75 -18.42 -11.43
C ILE A 56 26.18 -18.88 -10.04
N LYS A 57 26.74 -20.06 -9.91
CA LYS A 57 27.32 -20.59 -8.66
C LYS A 57 28.48 -19.71 -8.16
N GLN A 58 29.36 -19.27 -9.06
CA GLN A 58 30.47 -18.37 -8.71
C GLN A 58 29.95 -17.00 -8.22
N ALA A 59 28.78 -16.57 -8.70
CA ALA A 59 28.11 -15.36 -8.21
C ALA A 59 27.46 -15.56 -6.83
N GLY A 60 27.42 -16.79 -6.32
CA GLY A 60 26.89 -17.12 -4.99
C GLY A 60 25.42 -17.60 -4.96
N TYR A 61 24.89 -18.02 -6.11
CA TYR A 61 23.50 -18.46 -6.24
C TYR A 61 23.40 -19.87 -6.82
N GLY A 62 22.28 -20.55 -6.58
CA GLY A 62 22.00 -21.85 -7.17
C GLY A 62 21.36 -21.74 -8.55
N ALA A 63 21.68 -22.69 -9.44
CA ALA A 63 21.03 -22.80 -10.73
C ALA A 63 20.96 -24.26 -11.19
N GLU A 64 19.87 -24.61 -11.85
CA GLU A 64 19.64 -25.90 -12.45
C GLU A 64 19.00 -25.71 -13.84
N LEU A 65 19.26 -26.69 -14.74
CA LEU A 65 18.63 -26.66 -16.06
C LEU A 65 17.13 -26.90 -15.89
N SER A 66 16.30 -26.00 -16.45
CA SER A 66 14.85 -26.18 -16.46
C SER A 66 14.50 -27.34 -17.39
N HIS A 67 13.96 -28.41 -16.84
CA HIS A 67 13.40 -29.49 -17.65
C HIS A 67 12.05 -29.01 -18.19
N PRO A 68 11.83 -29.05 -19.53
CA PRO A 68 10.48 -28.85 -20.04
C PRO A 68 9.64 -29.99 -19.46
N LYS A 69 8.58 -29.63 -18.74
CA LYS A 69 7.55 -30.59 -18.36
C LYS A 69 7.12 -31.29 -19.65
N ALA A 70 7.45 -32.56 -19.78
CA ALA A 70 7.06 -33.37 -20.92
C ALA A 70 5.54 -33.30 -21.05
N LYS A 71 5.05 -32.70 -22.12
CA LYS A 71 3.68 -32.85 -22.54
C LYS A 71 3.47 -34.35 -22.84
N PRO A 72 2.48 -35.00 -22.26
CA PRO A 72 2.10 -36.33 -22.72
C PRO A 72 1.70 -36.22 -24.18
N LEU A 73 2.29 -37.05 -25.02
CA LEU A 73 1.86 -37.27 -26.40
C LEU A 73 0.42 -37.71 -26.36
N ALA A 74 -0.48 -36.83 -26.78
CA ALA A 74 -1.86 -37.18 -27.00
C ALA A 74 -1.96 -37.95 -28.30
N GLU A 75 -2.39 -39.19 -28.23
CA GLU A 75 -2.82 -40.00 -29.36
C GLU A 75 -4.01 -39.34 -30.06
N SER A 76 -3.95 -39.40 -31.39
CA SER A 76 -4.91 -38.91 -32.32
C SER A 76 -6.30 -39.54 -32.15
N SER A 77 -7.33 -38.77 -31.93
CA SER A 77 -8.66 -39.09 -32.42
C SER A 77 -9.49 -37.82 -32.62
N SER A 78 -9.71 -37.61 -33.89
CA SER A 78 -10.79 -36.91 -34.65
C SER A 78 -11.50 -35.68 -34.11
N PRO A 79 -11.84 -34.77 -35.03
CA PRO A 79 -12.29 -33.45 -34.75
C PRO A 79 -13.81 -33.36 -34.69
N SER A 80 -14.33 -33.04 -33.54
CA SER A 80 -15.58 -32.26 -33.43
C SER A 80 -15.78 -31.90 -31.98
N GLU A 81 -15.47 -30.69 -31.67
CA GLU A 81 -16.24 -29.85 -30.81
C GLU A 81 -15.48 -28.54 -30.62
N ALA A 82 -15.97 -27.62 -31.31
CA ALA A 82 -16.06 -26.20 -31.19
C ALA A 82 -15.37 -25.57 -29.97
N LEU A 83 -14.40 -24.73 -30.27
CA LEU A 83 -14.30 -23.34 -29.80
C LEU A 83 -15.10 -22.97 -28.55
N THR A 84 -14.61 -23.39 -27.42
CA THR A 84 -14.55 -22.50 -26.28
C THR A 84 -13.11 -22.01 -26.26
N ALA A 85 -12.92 -20.77 -26.63
CA ALA A 85 -11.63 -20.09 -26.46
C ALA A 85 -11.26 -20.19 -24.97
N ALA A 86 -10.29 -21.04 -24.68
CA ALA A 86 -9.58 -21.00 -23.44
C ALA A 86 -8.92 -19.61 -23.39
N THR A 87 -9.53 -18.69 -22.69
CA THR A 87 -8.82 -17.57 -22.11
C THR A 87 -7.60 -18.17 -21.41
N PRO A 88 -6.40 -17.68 -21.67
CA PRO A 88 -5.27 -18.10 -20.87
C PRO A 88 -5.64 -17.80 -19.43
N GLU A 89 -5.74 -18.83 -18.61
CA GLU A 89 -5.76 -18.67 -17.17
C GLU A 89 -4.45 -17.98 -16.81
N LEU A 90 -4.56 -16.66 -16.65
CA LEU A 90 -3.56 -15.92 -15.90
C LEU A 90 -3.43 -16.61 -14.54
N PRO A 91 -2.24 -16.69 -13.95
CA PRO A 91 -2.09 -17.15 -12.60
C PRO A 91 -2.83 -16.17 -11.70
N VAL A 92 -4.10 -16.43 -11.54
CA VAL A 92 -5.02 -15.64 -10.75
C VAL A 92 -4.79 -16.03 -9.30
N ALA A 93 -4.43 -15.05 -8.49
CA ALA A 93 -4.79 -14.98 -7.08
C ALA A 93 -4.30 -16.08 -6.12
N ASP A 94 -3.48 -17.03 -6.52
CA ASP A 94 -2.90 -17.99 -5.59
C ASP A 94 -1.90 -17.32 -4.63
N ASP A 95 -1.25 -16.22 -5.06
CA ASP A 95 -0.30 -15.49 -4.22
C ASP A 95 -0.96 -14.73 -3.06
N ILE A 96 -2.26 -14.42 -3.16
CA ILE A 96 -3.00 -13.73 -2.08
C ILE A 96 -3.59 -14.74 -1.08
N ASP A 97 -3.92 -15.94 -1.54
CA ASP A 97 -4.46 -16.99 -0.69
C ASP A 97 -3.35 -17.68 0.16
N ASP A 98 -2.09 -17.59 -0.25
CA ASP A 98 -0.95 -18.10 0.52
C ASP A 98 -0.41 -17.13 1.56
N SER A 99 -1.08 -16.01 1.79
CA SER A 99 -0.69 -15.07 2.84
C SER A 99 -1.23 -15.50 4.20
N GLN A 100 -0.36 -15.47 5.22
CA GLN A 100 -0.73 -15.74 6.60
C GLN A 100 -0.50 -14.50 7.44
N GLN A 101 -1.34 -14.29 8.45
CA GLN A 101 -1.17 -13.22 9.41
C GLN A 101 -0.91 -13.78 10.80
N LEU A 102 0.02 -13.15 11.48
CA LEU A 102 0.40 -13.46 12.85
C LEU A 102 0.18 -12.25 13.73
N LEU A 103 -0.35 -12.46 14.94
CA LEU A 103 -0.28 -11.46 16.00
C LEU A 103 1.04 -11.65 16.75
N ILE A 104 1.81 -10.57 16.89
CA ILE A 104 3.11 -10.57 17.53
C ILE A 104 3.02 -9.81 18.84
N ASN A 105 3.46 -10.45 19.93
CA ASN A 105 3.48 -9.88 21.26
C ASN A 105 4.91 -9.54 21.69
N GLY A 106 5.08 -8.44 22.39
CA GLY A 106 6.36 -8.06 23.00
C GLY A 106 7.25 -7.14 22.17
N MET A 107 6.81 -6.70 20.99
CA MET A 107 7.53 -5.67 20.23
C MET A 107 7.30 -4.30 20.82
N SER A 108 8.37 -3.52 21.00
CA SER A 108 8.31 -2.18 21.57
C SER A 108 8.98 -1.10 20.71
N CYS A 109 9.84 -1.47 19.76
CA CYS A 109 10.58 -0.50 18.96
C CYS A 109 11.00 -1.08 17.58
N ALA A 110 11.60 -0.24 16.75
CA ALA A 110 12.04 -0.58 15.40
C ALA A 110 13.02 -1.76 15.33
N SER A 111 13.93 -1.89 16.29
CA SER A 111 14.85 -3.03 16.33
C SER A 111 14.14 -4.36 16.60
N CYS A 112 13.07 -4.34 17.38
CA CYS A 112 12.21 -5.52 17.57
C CYS A 112 11.53 -5.93 16.26
N VAL A 113 11.00 -4.97 15.53
CA VAL A 113 10.38 -5.18 14.21
C VAL A 113 11.35 -5.83 13.25
N SER A 114 12.56 -5.30 13.12
CA SER A 114 13.59 -5.85 12.25
C SER A 114 13.97 -7.28 12.62
N ARG A 115 14.07 -7.56 13.91
CA ARG A 115 14.40 -8.89 14.43
C ARG A 115 13.32 -9.92 14.11
N VAL A 116 12.06 -9.60 14.34
CA VAL A 116 10.92 -10.48 14.02
C VAL A 116 10.83 -10.69 12.51
N GLN A 117 10.98 -9.64 11.73
CA GLN A 117 10.95 -9.73 10.27
C GLN A 117 12.06 -10.63 9.72
N ASN A 118 13.29 -10.48 10.21
CA ASN A 118 14.41 -11.31 9.81
C ASN A 118 14.22 -12.77 10.22
N ALA A 119 13.68 -13.01 11.41
CA ALA A 119 13.37 -14.38 11.87
C ALA A 119 12.32 -15.05 10.98
N LEU A 120 11.29 -14.34 10.58
CA LEU A 120 10.25 -14.85 9.67
C LEU A 120 10.79 -15.11 8.26
N GLN A 121 11.61 -14.22 7.72
CA GLN A 121 12.21 -14.39 6.40
C GLN A 121 13.21 -15.55 6.31
N ALA A 122 13.81 -15.92 7.43
CA ALA A 122 14.73 -17.05 7.51
C ALA A 122 14.03 -18.41 7.49
N VAL A 123 12.71 -18.47 7.67
CA VAL A 123 11.95 -19.74 7.64
C VAL A 123 11.88 -20.26 6.20
N PRO A 124 12.19 -21.54 5.95
CA PRO A 124 12.03 -22.13 4.62
C PRO A 124 10.59 -22.03 4.11
N GLY A 125 10.40 -21.60 2.89
CA GLY A 125 9.09 -21.43 2.26
C GLY A 125 8.48 -20.03 2.40
N VAL A 126 9.14 -19.11 3.09
CA VAL A 126 8.71 -17.71 3.19
C VAL A 126 9.26 -16.92 2.01
N ALA A 127 8.37 -16.37 1.19
CA ALA A 127 8.74 -15.48 0.09
C ALA A 127 9.01 -14.06 0.58
N GLN A 128 8.13 -13.53 1.43
CA GLN A 128 8.24 -12.19 2.00
C GLN A 128 7.54 -12.14 3.35
N ALA A 129 8.14 -11.43 4.31
CA ALA A 129 7.54 -11.14 5.61
C ALA A 129 7.55 -9.63 5.85
N ARG A 130 6.42 -9.10 6.31
CA ARG A 130 6.25 -7.69 6.67
C ARG A 130 5.68 -7.58 8.07
N VAL A 131 6.33 -6.80 8.93
CA VAL A 131 5.93 -6.62 10.32
C VAL A 131 5.45 -5.19 10.55
N ASN A 132 4.30 -5.05 11.19
CA ASN A 132 3.71 -3.77 11.55
C ASN A 132 3.71 -3.61 13.07
N LEU A 133 4.52 -2.69 13.58
CA LEU A 133 4.61 -2.42 15.02
C LEU A 133 3.31 -1.82 15.58
N ALA A 134 2.67 -0.93 14.84
CA ALA A 134 1.49 -0.22 15.31
C ALA A 134 0.29 -1.15 15.51
N GLU A 135 0.12 -2.12 14.63
CA GLU A 135 -0.94 -3.13 14.72
C GLU A 135 -0.48 -4.43 15.41
N ARG A 136 0.82 -4.56 15.67
CA ARG A 136 1.44 -5.77 16.25
C ARG A 136 1.17 -7.03 15.44
N THR A 137 1.20 -6.90 14.14
CA THR A 137 0.96 -7.99 13.19
C THR A 137 2.15 -8.23 12.30
N ALA A 138 2.25 -9.45 11.78
CA ALA A 138 3.14 -9.81 10.69
C ALA A 138 2.34 -10.44 9.56
N LEU A 139 2.54 -9.96 8.36
CA LEU A 139 2.02 -10.55 7.14
C LEU A 139 3.12 -11.37 6.49
N VAL A 140 2.89 -12.66 6.34
CA VAL A 140 3.85 -13.59 5.74
C VAL A 140 3.28 -14.19 4.47
N MET A 141 4.00 -14.05 3.37
CA MET A 141 3.66 -14.63 2.08
C MET A 141 4.57 -15.83 1.81
N GLY A 142 3.99 -16.94 1.38
CA GLY A 142 4.72 -18.16 1.06
C GLY A 142 4.05 -19.41 1.57
N SER A 143 4.72 -20.55 1.39
CA SER A 143 4.19 -21.88 1.67
C SER A 143 4.55 -22.42 3.08
N ALA A 144 5.20 -21.62 3.93
CA ALA A 144 5.59 -22.05 5.26
C ALA A 144 4.36 -22.32 6.15
N SER A 145 4.44 -23.32 7.03
CA SER A 145 3.37 -23.63 7.95
C SER A 145 3.25 -22.59 9.08
N ALA A 146 2.05 -22.37 9.57
CA ALA A 146 1.81 -21.46 10.69
C ALA A 146 2.62 -21.84 11.94
N ALA A 147 2.75 -23.14 12.21
CA ALA A 147 3.51 -23.63 13.35
C ALA A 147 5.02 -23.28 13.25
N ASP A 148 5.62 -23.38 12.08
CA ASP A 148 7.02 -23.03 11.85
C ASP A 148 7.25 -21.52 12.00
N LEU A 149 6.32 -20.71 11.55
CA LEU A 149 6.36 -19.25 11.69
C LEU A 149 6.28 -18.82 13.15
N VAL A 150 5.34 -19.39 13.91
CA VAL A 150 5.19 -19.13 15.35
C VAL A 150 6.45 -19.53 16.10
N GLN A 151 7.02 -20.68 15.80
CA GLN A 151 8.24 -21.16 16.43
C GLN A 151 9.44 -20.24 16.14
N ALA A 152 9.57 -19.73 14.92
CA ALA A 152 10.64 -18.81 14.55
C ALA A 152 10.55 -17.49 15.34
N VAL A 153 9.35 -16.97 15.53
CA VAL A 153 9.12 -15.75 16.31
C VAL A 153 9.40 -15.99 17.80
N GLU A 154 9.01 -17.13 18.34
CA GLU A 154 9.29 -17.50 19.74
C GLU A 154 10.78 -17.64 20.00
N LYS A 155 11.53 -18.23 19.07
CA LYS A 155 13.01 -18.32 19.15
C LYS A 155 13.68 -16.96 19.12
N ALA A 156 13.08 -15.96 18.45
CA ALA A 156 13.55 -14.59 18.45
C ALA A 156 13.24 -13.84 19.76
N GLY A 157 12.46 -14.44 20.67
CA GLY A 157 12.11 -13.88 21.96
C GLY A 157 10.79 -13.15 22.04
N TYR A 158 9.91 -13.34 21.06
CA TYR A 158 8.59 -12.70 20.99
C TYR A 158 7.48 -13.73 20.95
N GLY A 159 6.27 -13.35 21.40
CA GLY A 159 5.11 -14.21 21.28
C GLY A 159 4.47 -14.05 19.90
N ALA A 160 3.94 -15.15 19.34
CA ALA A 160 3.23 -15.13 18.09
C ALA A 160 2.01 -16.05 18.12
N GLU A 161 0.95 -15.67 17.42
CA GLU A 161 -0.26 -16.44 17.28
C GLU A 161 -0.78 -16.31 15.85
N ALA A 162 -1.03 -17.46 15.19
CA ALA A 162 -1.59 -17.49 13.85
C ALA A 162 -3.11 -17.37 13.91
N ILE A 163 -3.68 -16.52 13.07
CA ILE A 163 -5.12 -16.28 13.01
C ILE A 163 -5.58 -16.38 11.56
N GLU A 164 -6.53 -17.30 11.30
CA GLU A 164 -7.05 -17.58 9.97
C GLU A 164 -8.30 -16.77 9.64
N ASP A 165 -9.10 -16.42 10.65
CA ASP A 165 -10.35 -15.68 10.49
C ASP A 165 -10.17 -14.19 10.81
N ASP A 166 -10.60 -13.32 9.89
CA ASP A 166 -10.50 -11.87 10.04
C ASP A 166 -11.33 -11.35 11.22
N ALA A 167 -12.50 -11.92 11.47
CA ALA A 167 -13.35 -11.52 12.58
C ALA A 167 -12.72 -11.92 13.92
N GLU A 168 -12.21 -13.14 14.02
CA GLU A 168 -11.49 -13.63 15.19
C GLU A 168 -10.22 -12.84 15.46
N ARG A 169 -9.47 -12.52 14.41
CA ARG A 169 -8.26 -11.71 14.51
C ARG A 169 -8.57 -10.30 15.02
N ARG A 170 -9.61 -9.66 14.50
CA ARG A 170 -10.06 -8.34 14.94
C ARG A 170 -10.41 -8.35 16.43
N GLU A 171 -11.20 -9.34 16.85
CA GLU A 171 -11.59 -9.49 18.25
C GLU A 171 -10.38 -9.67 19.16
N ARG A 172 -9.44 -10.54 18.80
CA ARG A 172 -8.21 -10.75 19.54
C ARG A 172 -7.28 -9.55 19.53
N GLN A 173 -7.14 -8.84 18.42
CA GLN A 173 -6.37 -7.60 18.36
C GLN A 173 -6.94 -6.56 19.30
N GLN A 174 -8.26 -6.40 19.30
CA GLN A 174 -8.95 -5.46 20.16
C GLN A 174 -8.80 -5.84 21.63
N GLU A 175 -9.00 -7.10 21.98
CA GLU A 175 -8.79 -7.62 23.35
C GLU A 175 -7.34 -7.42 23.79
N THR A 176 -6.37 -7.76 22.97
CA THR A 176 -4.95 -7.59 23.27
C THR A 176 -4.59 -6.11 23.40
N ALA A 177 -5.10 -5.24 22.53
CA ALA A 177 -4.85 -3.81 22.60
C ALA A 177 -5.44 -3.20 23.87
N VAL A 178 -6.67 -3.56 24.25
CA VAL A 178 -7.32 -3.11 25.46
C VAL A 178 -6.58 -3.63 26.71
N ALA A 179 -6.20 -4.91 26.71
CA ALA A 179 -5.46 -5.51 27.81
C ALA A 179 -4.08 -4.84 27.99
N THR A 180 -3.37 -4.57 26.91
CA THR A 180 -2.08 -3.88 26.92
C THR A 180 -2.23 -2.45 27.43
N MET A 181 -3.24 -1.72 27.00
CA MET A 181 -3.52 -0.36 27.44
C MET A 181 -3.83 -0.33 28.95
N LYS A 182 -4.67 -1.25 29.42
CA LYS A 182 -4.98 -1.38 30.85
C LYS A 182 -3.75 -1.75 31.67
N ARG A 183 -2.91 -2.64 31.19
CA ARG A 183 -1.66 -3.01 31.84
C ARG A 183 -0.74 -1.81 32.00
N PHE A 184 -0.48 -1.06 30.96
CA PHE A 184 0.33 0.15 31.00
C PHE A 184 -0.28 1.21 31.92
N ARG A 185 -1.59 1.37 31.90
CA ARG A 185 -2.31 2.28 32.77
C ARG A 185 -2.10 1.94 34.24
N TRP A 186 -2.27 0.69 34.63
CA TRP A 186 -2.06 0.25 36.01
C TRP A 186 -0.59 0.36 36.43
N GLN A 187 0.32 -0.03 35.57
CA GLN A 187 1.76 0.12 35.84
C GLN A 187 2.14 1.59 36.04
N ALA A 188 1.62 2.47 35.18
CA ALA A 188 1.85 3.92 35.33
C ALA A 188 1.25 4.47 36.62
N ILE A 189 0.02 4.10 36.95
CA ILE A 189 -0.64 4.54 38.20
C ILE A 189 0.13 4.07 39.42
N VAL A 190 0.51 2.81 39.47
CA VAL A 190 1.27 2.26 40.62
C VAL A 190 2.62 2.96 40.77
N ALA A 191 3.36 3.11 39.71
CA ALA A 191 4.66 3.76 39.71
C ALA A 191 4.57 5.22 40.12
N LEU A 192 3.61 5.98 39.62
CA LEU A 192 3.38 7.38 39.93
C LEU A 192 2.86 7.59 41.35
N LEU A 193 2.02 6.68 41.88
CA LEU A 193 1.55 6.73 43.27
C LEU A 193 2.68 6.56 44.26
N VAL A 194 3.74 5.88 43.89
CA VAL A 194 4.94 5.78 44.72
C VAL A 194 5.89 6.96 44.46
N GLY A 195 6.13 7.26 43.17
CA GLY A 195 7.11 8.27 42.76
C GLY A 195 6.74 9.71 43.14
N ILE A 196 5.51 10.12 42.93
CA ILE A 196 5.05 11.49 43.17
C ILE A 196 5.07 11.83 44.68
N PRO A 197 4.48 11.00 45.60
CA PRO A 197 4.55 11.29 47.03
C PRO A 197 5.97 11.33 47.57
N VAL A 198 6.85 10.44 47.14
CA VAL A 198 8.26 10.41 47.55
C VAL A 198 8.99 11.66 47.08
N MET A 199 8.77 12.08 45.85
CA MET A 199 9.35 13.29 45.29
C MET A 199 8.90 14.54 46.06
N VAL A 200 7.59 14.66 46.32
CA VAL A 200 7.03 15.80 47.07
C VAL A 200 7.55 15.83 48.50
N TRP A 201 7.55 14.68 49.17
CA TRP A 201 8.09 14.60 50.54
C TRP A 201 9.58 14.94 50.60
N GLY A 202 10.36 14.44 49.66
CA GLY A 202 11.79 14.72 49.56
C GLY A 202 12.11 16.20 49.31
N MET A 203 11.30 16.86 48.47
CA MET A 203 11.45 18.29 48.17
C MET A 203 10.96 19.20 49.32
N MET A 204 10.02 18.74 50.14
CA MET A 204 9.51 19.48 51.27
C MET A 204 10.44 19.28 52.46
N GLY A 205 11.31 20.25 52.73
CA GLY A 205 12.18 20.27 53.91
C GLY A 205 13.52 19.54 53.74
N ASP A 206 14.06 19.46 52.53
CA ASP A 206 15.38 18.86 52.22
C ASP A 206 15.55 17.41 52.70
N ASN A 207 14.49 16.61 52.62
CA ASN A 207 14.49 15.22 53.10
C ASN A 207 15.14 14.21 52.12
N MET A 208 15.69 14.67 51.01
CA MET A 208 16.32 13.79 49.99
C MET A 208 17.68 13.24 50.43
N MET A 209 18.29 13.84 51.42
CA MET A 209 19.58 13.41 52.00
C MET A 209 19.35 12.35 53.05
N VAL A 210 20.17 11.30 53.07
CA VAL A 210 20.13 10.27 54.14
C VAL A 210 20.72 10.83 55.43
N THR A 211 19.91 10.77 56.46
CA THR A 211 20.32 11.09 57.85
C THR A 211 20.05 9.90 58.75
N ALA A 212 20.59 9.93 59.98
CA ALA A 212 20.34 8.87 60.96
C ALA A 212 18.85 8.71 61.30
N ASP A 213 18.08 9.78 61.23
CA ASP A 213 16.66 9.81 61.59
C ASP A 213 15.75 9.24 60.48
N ASN A 214 16.10 9.41 59.22
CA ASN A 214 15.27 8.98 58.07
C ASN A 214 15.80 7.77 57.34
N ARG A 215 16.92 7.19 57.76
CA ARG A 215 17.56 6.04 57.09
C ARG A 215 16.64 4.83 56.96
N THR A 216 15.96 4.46 58.03
CA THR A 216 15.03 3.32 58.05
C THR A 216 13.84 3.58 57.12
N LEU A 217 13.28 4.78 57.15
CA LEU A 217 12.17 5.16 56.26
C LEU A 217 12.59 5.10 54.78
N TRP A 218 13.78 5.62 54.44
CA TRP A 218 14.32 5.54 53.10
C TRP A 218 14.63 4.10 52.67
N LEU A 219 15.06 3.26 53.60
CA LEU A 219 15.25 1.82 53.29
C LEU A 219 13.93 1.15 52.91
N VAL A 220 12.84 1.44 53.65
CA VAL A 220 11.49 0.97 53.31
C VAL A 220 11.04 1.51 51.96
N ILE A 221 11.24 2.80 51.71
CA ILE A 221 10.92 3.41 50.39
C ILE A 221 11.74 2.77 49.27
N GLY A 222 13.01 2.46 49.49
CA GLY A 222 13.86 1.76 48.53
C GLY A 222 13.36 0.37 48.19
N LEU A 223 12.89 -0.39 49.19
CA LEU A 223 12.28 -1.70 48.96
C LEU A 223 10.94 -1.62 48.21
N ILE A 224 10.11 -0.62 48.58
CA ILE A 224 8.85 -0.36 47.84
C ILE A 224 9.15 0.03 46.41
N THR A 225 10.17 0.85 46.18
CA THR A 225 10.62 1.25 44.83
C THR A 225 11.10 0.03 44.04
N LEU A 226 11.84 -0.88 44.65
CA LEU A 226 12.24 -2.13 44.02
C LEU A 226 11.03 -2.98 43.60
N ALA A 227 10.03 -3.08 44.48
CA ALA A 227 8.80 -3.79 44.18
C ALA A 227 8.07 -3.14 42.99
N VAL A 228 8.01 -1.81 42.94
CA VAL A 228 7.45 -1.06 41.80
C VAL A 228 8.24 -1.31 40.51
N MET A 229 9.57 -1.28 40.59
CA MET A 229 10.41 -1.56 39.41
C MET A 229 10.17 -2.96 38.86
N VAL A 230 10.03 -3.96 39.70
CA VAL A 230 9.75 -5.33 39.28
C VAL A 230 8.32 -5.48 38.77
N PHE A 231 7.34 -4.90 39.41
CA PHE A 231 5.94 -5.02 39.08
C PHE A 231 5.57 -4.15 37.87
N ALA A 232 5.92 -2.89 37.87
CA ALA A 232 5.54 -1.91 36.85
C ALA A 232 6.56 -1.81 35.73
N GLY A 233 7.81 -2.13 35.96
CA GLY A 233 8.89 -2.02 34.98
C GLY A 233 9.56 -3.33 34.58
N GLY A 234 9.05 -4.48 35.02
CA GLY A 234 9.66 -5.79 34.77
C GLY A 234 9.82 -6.10 33.28
N HIS A 235 8.93 -5.66 32.45
CA HIS A 235 9.00 -5.82 31.01
C HIS A 235 10.21 -5.09 30.38
N PHE A 236 10.64 -3.95 30.93
CA PHE A 236 11.85 -3.25 30.48
C PHE A 236 13.11 -4.08 30.75
N TYR A 237 13.22 -4.63 31.93
CA TYR A 237 14.39 -5.44 32.32
C TYR A 237 14.44 -6.75 31.56
N THR A 238 13.31 -7.42 31.38
CA THR A 238 13.22 -8.66 30.61
C THR A 238 13.58 -8.44 29.14
N SER A 239 13.05 -7.39 28.55
CA SER A 239 13.34 -7.01 27.17
C SER A 239 14.81 -6.62 26.99
N ALA A 240 15.37 -5.84 27.92
CA ALA A 240 16.79 -5.47 27.91
C ALA A 240 17.70 -6.70 27.98
N TRP A 241 17.37 -7.67 28.82
CA TRP A 241 18.14 -8.91 28.95
C TRP A 241 18.09 -9.75 27.68
N LYS A 242 16.92 -9.90 27.08
CA LYS A 242 16.76 -10.61 25.80
C LYS A 242 17.55 -9.93 24.68
N SER A 243 17.52 -8.62 24.62
CA SER A 243 18.29 -7.83 23.64
C SER A 243 19.79 -8.02 23.81
N LEU A 244 20.27 -8.03 25.03
CA LEU A 244 21.69 -8.25 25.34
C LEU A 244 22.14 -9.66 24.92
N LYS A 245 21.33 -10.68 25.18
CA LYS A 245 21.61 -12.05 24.72
C LYS A 245 21.75 -12.15 23.21
N ASN A 246 21.00 -11.37 22.48
CA ASN A 246 21.02 -11.32 21.01
C ASN A 246 22.04 -10.27 20.48
N ARG A 247 22.91 -9.74 21.33
CA ARG A 247 23.96 -8.74 21.02
C ARG A 247 23.41 -7.47 20.37
N THR A 248 22.20 -7.06 20.76
CA THR A 248 21.58 -5.80 20.34
C THR A 248 21.21 -4.99 21.54
N ALA A 249 21.00 -3.69 21.34
CA ALA A 249 20.52 -2.78 22.37
C ALA A 249 19.23 -2.12 21.87
N THR A 250 18.26 -1.96 22.77
CA THR A 250 16.97 -1.34 22.49
C THR A 250 16.69 -0.19 23.44
N MET A 251 15.58 0.48 23.24
CA MET A 251 15.05 1.47 24.16
C MET A 251 14.96 0.94 25.59
N ASP A 252 14.49 -0.29 25.77
CA ASP A 252 14.34 -0.91 27.08
C ASP A 252 15.68 -1.09 27.80
N THR A 253 16.76 -1.30 27.04
CA THR A 253 18.13 -1.32 27.58
C THR A 253 18.48 0.01 28.24
N LEU A 254 18.14 1.14 27.60
CA LEU A 254 18.40 2.48 28.13
C LEU A 254 17.62 2.74 29.41
N VAL A 255 16.33 2.38 29.44
CA VAL A 255 15.48 2.53 30.62
C VAL A 255 15.96 1.64 31.77
N ALA A 256 16.29 0.39 31.48
CA ALA A 256 16.78 -0.56 32.47
C ALA A 256 18.09 -0.11 33.08
N LEU A 257 19.04 0.36 32.29
CA LEU A 257 20.33 0.87 32.80
C LEU A 257 20.14 2.12 33.64
N GLY A 258 19.33 3.08 33.18
CA GLY A 258 19.08 4.33 33.90
C GLY A 258 18.39 4.14 35.21
N THR A 259 17.27 3.44 35.26
CA THR A 259 16.51 3.19 36.47
C THR A 259 17.24 2.26 37.44
N GLY A 260 17.88 1.21 36.92
CA GLY A 260 18.68 0.29 37.71
C GLY A 260 19.88 0.96 38.38
N ALA A 261 20.60 1.80 37.64
CA ALA A 261 21.73 2.56 38.19
C ALA A 261 21.28 3.55 39.28
N ALA A 262 20.19 4.25 39.11
CA ALA A 262 19.62 5.16 40.08
C ALA A 262 19.23 4.43 41.38
N TRP A 263 18.58 3.29 41.28
CA TRP A 263 18.19 2.49 42.42
C TRP A 263 19.40 1.88 43.14
N LEU A 264 20.35 1.30 42.44
CA LEU A 264 21.56 0.70 43.00
C LEU A 264 22.39 1.74 43.75
N TYR A 265 22.58 2.90 43.15
CA TYR A 265 23.27 4.01 43.80
C TYR A 265 22.56 4.43 45.08
N SER A 266 21.26 4.64 45.04
CA SER A 266 20.47 5.08 46.18
C SER A 266 20.45 4.04 47.31
N MET A 267 20.34 2.76 46.96
CA MET A 267 20.39 1.66 47.94
C MET A 267 21.79 1.55 48.56
N SER A 268 22.84 1.68 47.78
CA SER A 268 24.22 1.69 48.26
C SER A 268 24.47 2.82 49.28
N VAL A 269 23.98 4.01 48.96
CA VAL A 269 24.06 5.16 49.88
C VAL A 269 23.27 4.90 51.16
N ASN A 270 22.09 4.32 51.05
CA ASN A 270 21.21 4.06 52.16
C ASN A 270 21.76 2.98 53.12
N VAL A 271 22.35 1.91 52.59
CA VAL A 271 22.94 0.82 53.38
C VAL A 271 24.30 1.19 53.95
N TRP A 272 25.15 1.87 53.19
CA TRP A 272 26.51 2.27 53.57
C TRP A 272 26.74 3.76 53.44
N PRO A 273 26.03 4.62 54.19
CA PRO A 273 26.17 6.06 54.06
C PRO A 273 27.58 6.57 54.45
N GLN A 274 28.29 5.84 55.30
CA GLN A 274 29.66 6.19 55.69
C GLN A 274 30.68 6.06 54.55
N TRP A 275 30.38 5.33 53.47
CA TRP A 275 31.27 5.21 52.35
C TRP A 275 31.19 6.37 51.36
N PHE A 276 30.22 7.26 51.56
CA PHE A 276 29.97 8.39 50.67
C PHE A 276 30.18 9.71 51.41
N PRO A 277 30.73 10.74 50.71
CA PRO A 277 30.76 12.10 51.27
C PRO A 277 29.35 12.57 51.61
N MET A 278 29.22 13.49 52.57
CA MET A 278 27.90 14.03 52.95
C MET A 278 27.15 14.63 51.77
N GLU A 279 27.83 15.24 50.86
CA GLU A 279 27.26 15.87 49.66
C GLU A 279 26.75 14.84 48.64
N ALA A 280 27.26 13.61 48.70
CA ALA A 280 26.88 12.49 47.81
C ALA A 280 25.76 11.59 48.37
N ARG A 281 25.22 11.91 49.55
CA ARG A 281 24.17 11.10 50.22
C ARG A 281 22.76 11.42 49.74
N HIS A 282 22.62 12.03 48.57
CA HIS A 282 21.33 12.27 47.92
C HIS A 282 20.77 10.98 47.32
N LEU A 283 19.49 10.70 47.52
CA LEU A 283 18.81 9.50 47.04
C LEU A 283 17.95 9.82 45.82
N TYR A 284 17.86 8.87 44.91
CA TYR A 284 17.16 8.97 43.65
C TYR A 284 16.10 7.87 43.44
N TYR A 285 15.51 7.32 44.48
CA TYR A 285 14.43 6.33 44.39
C TYR A 285 13.23 6.85 43.61
N GLU A 286 12.85 8.12 43.85
CA GLU A 286 11.78 8.79 43.16
C GLU A 286 12.04 8.87 41.67
N ALA A 287 13.27 9.04 41.23
CA ALA A 287 13.64 9.12 39.84
C ALA A 287 13.33 7.79 39.12
N SER A 288 13.71 6.65 39.68
CA SER A 288 13.41 5.33 39.12
C SER A 288 11.91 5.09 39.03
N ALA A 289 11.13 5.39 40.08
CA ALA A 289 9.68 5.21 40.05
C ALA A 289 8.99 6.16 39.04
N MET A 290 9.39 7.43 39.03
CA MET A 290 8.81 8.43 38.15
C MET A 290 9.11 8.14 36.66
N ILE A 291 10.31 7.72 36.33
CA ILE A 291 10.71 7.39 34.98
C ILE A 291 9.87 6.21 34.46
N ILE A 292 9.75 5.14 35.23
CA ILE A 292 8.93 3.99 34.90
C ILE A 292 7.47 4.40 34.71
N GLY A 293 6.95 5.20 35.66
CA GLY A 293 5.58 5.68 35.57
C GLY A 293 5.30 6.55 34.34
N LEU A 294 6.18 7.49 34.03
CA LEU A 294 6.03 8.38 32.90
C LEU A 294 6.17 7.65 31.55
N ILE A 295 7.10 6.72 31.44
CA ILE A 295 7.27 5.94 30.22
C ILE A 295 6.07 5.02 30.00
N ASN A 296 5.56 4.35 31.04
CA ASN A 296 4.33 3.57 30.95
C ASN A 296 3.11 4.43 30.61
N LEU A 297 3.02 5.63 31.16
CA LEU A 297 1.98 6.60 30.79
C LEU A 297 2.08 6.97 29.31
N GLY A 298 3.27 7.21 28.82
CA GLY A 298 3.52 7.45 27.39
C GLY A 298 3.08 6.28 26.51
N HIS A 299 3.40 5.06 26.90
CA HIS A 299 2.97 3.84 26.18
C HIS A 299 1.46 3.65 26.24
N MET A 300 0.80 3.96 27.36
CA MET A 300 -0.66 3.91 27.45
C MET A 300 -1.31 4.90 26.47
N LEU A 301 -0.85 6.17 26.48
CA LEU A 301 -1.38 7.20 25.60
C LEU A 301 -1.12 6.89 24.13
N GLU A 302 0.04 6.33 23.83
CA GLU A 302 0.39 5.84 22.51
C GLU A 302 -0.55 4.71 22.07
N ALA A 303 -0.79 3.71 22.90
CA ALA A 303 -1.70 2.60 22.63
C ALA A 303 -3.14 3.11 22.39
N ARG A 304 -3.58 4.07 23.21
CA ARG A 304 -4.90 4.71 23.05
C ARG A 304 -5.03 5.44 21.70
N ALA A 305 -4.00 6.17 21.30
CA ALA A 305 -4.01 6.90 20.04
C ALA A 305 -3.91 5.98 18.83
N ARG A 306 -3.18 4.86 18.93
CA ARG A 306 -3.14 3.83 17.86
C ARG A 306 -4.50 3.22 17.57
N GLN A 307 -5.33 3.01 18.57
CA GLN A 307 -6.70 2.52 18.37
C GLN A 307 -7.52 3.44 17.46
N ARG A 308 -7.27 4.75 17.51
CA ARG A 308 -7.94 5.71 16.62
C ARG A 308 -7.46 5.63 15.18
N SER A 309 -6.20 5.32 14.95
CA SER A 309 -5.60 5.23 13.61
C SER A 309 -6.15 4.06 12.79
N SER A 310 -6.52 2.95 13.42
CA SER A 310 -7.04 1.75 12.74
C SER A 310 -8.54 1.81 12.42
N LYS A 311 -9.24 2.90 12.74
CA LYS A 311 -10.70 3.04 12.54
C LYS A 311 -11.13 2.90 11.09
N ALA A 312 -10.34 3.35 10.13
CA ALA A 312 -10.69 3.24 8.71
C ALA A 312 -10.81 1.76 8.28
N LEU A 313 -9.87 0.92 8.69
CA LEU A 313 -9.94 -0.51 8.44
C LEU A 313 -11.10 -1.16 9.19
N GLU A 314 -11.35 -0.76 10.45
CA GLU A 314 -12.50 -1.24 11.22
C GLU A 314 -13.82 -0.93 10.54
N ARG A 315 -13.99 0.27 9.96
CA ARG A 315 -15.18 0.62 9.20
C ARG A 315 -15.42 -0.33 8.03
N LEU A 316 -14.37 -0.70 7.29
CA LEU A 316 -14.47 -1.67 6.21
C LEU A 316 -14.85 -3.07 6.72
N LEU A 317 -14.31 -3.48 7.86
CA LEU A 317 -14.65 -4.77 8.49
C LEU A 317 -16.10 -4.82 8.97
N ASP A 318 -16.66 -3.71 9.43
CA ASP A 318 -18.05 -3.59 9.91
C ASP A 318 -19.08 -3.60 8.77
N LEU A 319 -18.66 -3.55 7.52
CA LEU A 319 -19.57 -3.54 6.37
C LEU A 319 -20.17 -4.92 6.04
N THR A 320 -19.77 -5.97 6.71
CA THR A 320 -20.28 -7.31 6.45
C THR A 320 -21.42 -7.65 7.42
N PRO A 321 -22.64 -7.92 6.93
CA PRO A 321 -23.72 -8.33 7.81
C PRO A 321 -23.50 -9.76 8.32
N PRO A 322 -24.02 -10.10 9.53
CA PRO A 322 -23.83 -11.44 10.11
C PRO A 322 -24.67 -12.53 9.45
N THR A 323 -25.77 -12.16 8.80
CA THR A 323 -26.72 -13.09 8.17
C THR A 323 -27.10 -12.62 6.78
N ALA A 324 -27.59 -13.57 5.98
CA ALA A 324 -28.12 -13.32 4.64
C ALA A 324 -29.47 -14.02 4.46
N ARG A 325 -30.35 -13.42 3.65
CA ARG A 325 -31.65 -14.03 3.31
C ARG A 325 -31.52 -14.81 2.02
N VAL A 326 -31.56 -16.13 2.11
CA VAL A 326 -31.50 -17.03 0.95
C VAL A 326 -32.90 -17.38 0.50
N VAL A 327 -33.16 -17.23 -0.79
CA VAL A 327 -34.42 -17.60 -1.43
C VAL A 327 -34.30 -18.99 -2.04
N THR A 328 -35.13 -19.92 -1.58
CA THR A 328 -35.21 -21.28 -2.10
C THR A 328 -36.64 -21.59 -2.56
N ASP A 329 -36.85 -22.75 -3.18
CA ASP A 329 -38.19 -23.19 -3.58
C ASP A 329 -39.15 -23.31 -2.40
N ASP A 330 -38.64 -23.52 -1.19
CA ASP A 330 -39.39 -23.61 0.07
C ASP A 330 -39.65 -22.25 0.74
N GLY A 331 -39.21 -21.13 0.13
CA GLY A 331 -39.38 -19.78 0.65
C GLY A 331 -38.09 -19.13 1.09
N GLU A 332 -38.16 -18.01 1.80
CA GLU A 332 -37.00 -17.27 2.29
C GLU A 332 -36.54 -17.81 3.64
N LYS A 333 -35.22 -17.94 3.79
CA LYS A 333 -34.61 -18.41 5.03
C LYS A 333 -33.40 -17.49 5.37
N SER A 334 -33.34 -17.05 6.61
CA SER A 334 -32.16 -16.33 7.13
C SER A 334 -31.11 -17.35 7.55
N VAL A 335 -29.92 -17.27 6.97
CA VAL A 335 -28.80 -18.16 7.27
C VAL A 335 -27.57 -17.34 7.72
N PRO A 336 -26.67 -17.91 8.53
CA PRO A 336 -25.38 -17.28 8.81
C PRO A 336 -24.62 -17.02 7.52
N LEU A 337 -23.87 -15.91 7.47
CA LEU A 337 -23.11 -15.53 6.27
C LEU A 337 -22.14 -16.62 5.80
N SER A 338 -21.55 -17.37 6.74
CA SER A 338 -20.63 -18.47 6.45
C SER A 338 -21.25 -19.64 5.66
N GLU A 339 -22.57 -19.77 5.68
CA GLU A 339 -23.30 -20.83 4.97
C GLU A 339 -23.68 -20.44 3.53
N VAL A 340 -23.49 -19.20 3.13
CA VAL A 340 -23.78 -18.72 1.77
C VAL A 340 -22.72 -19.23 0.82
N GLN A 341 -23.16 -19.86 -0.27
CA GLN A 341 -22.28 -20.40 -1.31
C GLN A 341 -22.58 -19.77 -2.68
N PRO A 342 -21.60 -19.74 -3.60
CA PRO A 342 -21.85 -19.28 -4.96
C PRO A 342 -23.01 -20.01 -5.64
N GLY A 343 -23.82 -19.27 -6.38
CA GLY A 343 -25.00 -19.77 -7.07
C GLY A 343 -26.30 -19.69 -6.29
N MET A 344 -26.26 -19.42 -4.99
CA MET A 344 -27.44 -19.18 -4.18
C MET A 344 -28.11 -17.85 -4.55
N THR A 345 -29.44 -17.83 -4.54
CA THR A 345 -30.22 -16.61 -4.75
C THR A 345 -30.54 -15.96 -3.41
N LEU A 346 -30.28 -14.68 -3.32
CA LEU A 346 -30.45 -13.89 -2.10
C LEU A 346 -31.39 -12.71 -2.36
N ARG A 347 -32.11 -12.29 -1.32
CA ARG A 347 -32.99 -11.11 -1.37
C ARG A 347 -32.39 -9.93 -0.66
N LEU A 348 -32.51 -8.77 -1.27
CA LEU A 348 -32.19 -7.47 -0.69
C LEU A 348 -33.41 -6.56 -0.72
N THR A 349 -33.66 -5.89 0.38
CA THR A 349 -34.71 -4.85 0.50
C THR A 349 -34.11 -3.56 1.04
N THR A 350 -34.87 -2.47 0.99
CA THR A 350 -34.46 -1.15 1.48
C THR A 350 -33.85 -1.25 2.89
N GLY A 351 -32.66 -0.67 3.05
CA GLY A 351 -31.92 -0.66 4.31
C GLY A 351 -31.00 -1.86 4.52
N ASP A 352 -31.09 -2.90 3.68
CA ASP A 352 -30.23 -4.06 3.80
C ASP A 352 -28.80 -3.76 3.31
N ARG A 353 -27.83 -4.33 4.00
CA ARG A 353 -26.44 -4.36 3.56
C ARG A 353 -26.20 -5.63 2.75
N VAL A 354 -25.54 -5.46 1.60
CA VAL A 354 -25.24 -6.57 0.71
C VAL A 354 -24.25 -7.53 1.39
N PRO A 355 -24.57 -8.82 1.53
CA PRO A 355 -23.72 -9.76 2.26
C PRO A 355 -22.56 -10.35 1.44
N VAL A 356 -22.76 -10.53 0.14
CA VAL A 356 -21.77 -11.16 -0.76
C VAL A 356 -21.84 -10.48 -2.13
N ASP A 357 -20.84 -10.69 -2.96
CA ASP A 357 -20.84 -10.22 -4.34
C ASP A 357 -21.77 -11.08 -5.22
N GLY A 358 -22.43 -10.47 -6.16
CA GLY A 358 -23.31 -11.18 -7.07
C GLY A 358 -23.85 -10.34 -8.22
N GLU A 359 -24.77 -10.91 -8.93
CA GLU A 359 -25.43 -10.30 -10.09
C GLU A 359 -26.95 -10.31 -9.86
N ILE A 360 -27.58 -9.16 -10.12
CA ILE A 360 -29.03 -9.02 -9.97
C ILE A 360 -29.74 -9.87 -11.03
N THR A 361 -30.63 -10.74 -10.60
CA THR A 361 -31.44 -11.58 -11.46
C THR A 361 -32.84 -11.05 -11.67
N GLN A 362 -33.36 -10.29 -10.71
CA GLN A 362 -34.71 -9.73 -10.76
C GLN A 362 -34.82 -8.47 -9.91
N GLY A 363 -35.51 -7.45 -10.45
CA GLY A 363 -35.82 -6.22 -9.72
C GLY A 363 -34.82 -5.10 -9.97
N ASP A 364 -35.14 -3.93 -9.40
CA ASP A 364 -34.33 -2.71 -9.46
C ASP A 364 -34.12 -2.14 -8.06
N ALA A 365 -32.94 -1.55 -7.84
CA ALA A 365 -32.63 -0.90 -6.59
C ALA A 365 -31.61 0.24 -6.78
N TRP A 366 -31.64 1.19 -5.86
CA TRP A 366 -30.59 2.19 -5.68
C TRP A 366 -29.66 1.74 -4.55
N LEU A 367 -28.40 1.64 -4.87
CA LEU A 367 -27.37 1.16 -3.95
C LEU A 367 -26.41 2.28 -3.59
N ASP A 368 -26.18 2.48 -2.29
CA ASP A 368 -25.15 3.37 -1.78
C ASP A 368 -23.83 2.61 -1.71
N GLU A 369 -22.91 2.96 -2.58
CA GLU A 369 -21.58 2.36 -2.69
C GLU A 369 -20.46 3.26 -2.14
N ALA A 370 -20.79 4.34 -1.44
CA ALA A 370 -19.86 5.35 -0.97
C ALA A 370 -18.70 4.77 -0.14
N MET A 371 -18.98 3.77 0.68
CA MET A 371 -17.97 3.15 1.55
C MET A 371 -16.92 2.33 0.79
N LEU A 372 -17.24 1.85 -0.41
CA LEU A 372 -16.31 1.10 -1.26
C LEU A 372 -15.68 1.96 -2.34
N THR A 373 -16.47 2.80 -3.01
CA THR A 373 -16.03 3.55 -4.19
C THR A 373 -15.70 5.00 -3.90
N GLY A 374 -16.14 5.53 -2.76
CA GLY A 374 -16.06 6.95 -2.43
C GLY A 374 -17.07 7.84 -3.16
N GLU A 375 -17.92 7.29 -4.04
CA GLU A 375 -18.97 8.05 -4.72
C GLU A 375 -20.15 8.35 -3.79
N PRO A 376 -20.48 9.63 -3.55
CA PRO A 376 -21.56 9.99 -2.63
C PRO A 376 -22.95 9.75 -3.18
N ILE A 377 -23.11 9.61 -4.50
CA ILE A 377 -24.39 9.47 -5.17
C ILE A 377 -24.75 7.99 -5.31
N PRO A 378 -25.94 7.55 -4.86
CA PRO A 378 -26.40 6.18 -5.05
C PRO A 378 -26.48 5.81 -6.53
N GLN A 379 -26.14 4.54 -6.82
CA GLN A 379 -26.15 3.99 -8.17
C GLN A 379 -27.40 3.15 -8.39
N GLN A 380 -28.09 3.36 -9.52
CA GLN A 380 -29.20 2.49 -9.91
C GLN A 380 -28.69 1.20 -10.51
N LYS A 381 -29.16 0.08 -9.98
CA LYS A 381 -28.83 -1.27 -10.43
C LYS A 381 -30.09 -2.01 -10.85
N SER A 382 -30.03 -2.70 -11.97
CA SER A 382 -31.10 -3.52 -12.52
C SER A 382 -30.60 -4.89 -12.93
N GLN A 383 -31.46 -5.72 -13.50
CA GLN A 383 -31.10 -7.06 -13.93
C GLN A 383 -29.81 -7.08 -14.77
N GLY A 384 -28.88 -7.97 -14.42
CA GLY A 384 -27.58 -8.09 -15.06
C GLY A 384 -26.47 -7.25 -14.44
N ASP A 385 -26.81 -6.31 -13.56
CA ASP A 385 -25.81 -5.46 -12.89
C ASP A 385 -25.18 -6.16 -11.68
N ALA A 386 -23.93 -5.88 -11.43
CA ALA A 386 -23.20 -6.42 -10.29
C ALA A 386 -23.53 -5.69 -9.00
N VAL A 387 -23.63 -6.44 -7.91
CA VAL A 387 -23.72 -5.93 -6.55
C VAL A 387 -22.53 -6.40 -5.74
N HIS A 388 -22.03 -5.56 -4.83
CA HIS A 388 -20.83 -5.84 -4.05
C HIS A 388 -21.14 -5.87 -2.56
N ALA A 389 -20.52 -6.80 -1.85
CA ALA A 389 -20.63 -6.91 -0.39
C ALA A 389 -20.25 -5.58 0.28
N GLY A 390 -20.98 -5.21 1.31
CA GLY A 390 -20.76 -4.01 2.10
C GLY A 390 -21.50 -2.77 1.62
N THR A 391 -22.07 -2.76 0.44
CA THR A 391 -22.94 -1.69 -0.04
C THR A 391 -24.34 -1.77 0.60
N VAL A 392 -25.07 -0.66 0.61
CA VAL A 392 -26.39 -0.58 1.28
C VAL A 392 -27.48 -0.30 0.25
N VAL A 393 -28.57 -1.05 0.31
CA VAL A 393 -29.75 -0.75 -0.50
C VAL A 393 -30.46 0.47 0.07
N GLN A 394 -30.39 1.58 -0.64
CA GLN A 394 -31.04 2.81 -0.24
C GLN A 394 -32.54 2.79 -0.53
N ASP A 395 -32.93 2.27 -1.67
CA ASP A 395 -34.31 2.12 -2.10
C ASP A 395 -34.46 1.00 -3.10
N GLY A 396 -35.50 0.17 -2.93
CA GLY A 396 -35.87 -0.91 -3.84
C GLY A 396 -35.76 -2.30 -3.25
N SER A 397 -36.07 -3.28 -4.07
CA SER A 397 -36.00 -4.70 -3.73
C SER A 397 -35.51 -5.49 -4.92
N VAL A 398 -34.51 -6.34 -4.69
CA VAL A 398 -33.90 -7.17 -5.74
C VAL A 398 -33.65 -8.58 -5.25
N LEU A 399 -33.65 -9.51 -6.19
CA LEU A 399 -33.05 -10.82 -6.04
C LEU A 399 -31.74 -10.85 -6.80
N PHE A 400 -30.71 -11.39 -6.20
CA PHE A 400 -29.40 -11.52 -6.84
C PHE A 400 -28.82 -12.90 -6.59
N ARG A 401 -28.01 -13.36 -7.51
CA ARG A 401 -27.30 -14.64 -7.40
C ARG A 401 -25.88 -14.39 -6.91
N ALA A 402 -25.48 -15.07 -5.85
CA ALA A 402 -24.13 -14.97 -5.32
C ALA A 402 -23.11 -15.49 -6.33
N SER A 403 -22.08 -14.70 -6.61
CA SER A 403 -20.97 -15.07 -7.50
C SER A 403 -19.65 -15.27 -6.74
N ALA A 404 -19.41 -14.49 -5.69
CA ALA A 404 -18.24 -14.59 -4.85
C ALA A 404 -18.63 -14.42 -3.39
N VAL A 405 -18.15 -15.29 -2.54
CA VAL A 405 -18.49 -15.35 -1.10
C VAL A 405 -17.21 -15.36 -0.25
N GLY A 406 -17.34 -14.98 1.02
CA GLY A 406 -16.26 -15.05 2.01
C GLY A 406 -15.03 -14.23 1.59
N SER A 407 -13.89 -14.86 1.49
CA SER A 407 -12.61 -14.22 1.14
C SER A 407 -12.50 -13.78 -0.33
N HIS A 408 -13.41 -14.21 -1.20
CA HIS A 408 -13.42 -13.91 -2.63
C HIS A 408 -14.24 -12.67 -3.00
N THR A 409 -14.90 -12.03 -2.03
CA THR A 409 -15.65 -10.78 -2.30
C THR A 409 -14.73 -9.61 -2.58
N THR A 410 -15.24 -8.63 -3.33
CA THR A 410 -14.52 -7.37 -3.59
C THR A 410 -14.14 -6.67 -2.28
N LEU A 411 -15.05 -6.65 -1.30
CA LEU A 411 -14.79 -6.07 0.02
C LEU A 411 -13.60 -6.76 0.71
N SER A 412 -13.55 -8.09 0.70
CA SER A 412 -12.44 -8.86 1.29
C SER A 412 -11.11 -8.57 0.58
N ARG A 413 -11.13 -8.41 -0.73
CA ARG A 413 -9.94 -8.02 -1.51
C ARG A 413 -9.47 -6.61 -1.15
N ILE A 414 -10.39 -5.66 -1.00
CA ILE A 414 -10.10 -4.30 -0.55
C ILE A 414 -9.46 -4.31 0.83
N ILE A 415 -10.03 -5.06 1.77
CA ILE A 415 -9.49 -5.19 3.14
C ILE A 415 -8.06 -5.75 3.10
N ARG A 416 -7.80 -6.79 2.31
CA ARG A 416 -6.45 -7.36 2.16
C ARG A 416 -5.47 -6.35 1.58
N MET A 417 -5.86 -5.60 0.55
CA MET A 417 -5.01 -4.58 -0.06
C MET A 417 -4.68 -3.46 0.92
N VAL A 418 -5.66 -2.96 1.66
CA VAL A 418 -5.45 -1.93 2.70
C VAL A 418 -4.50 -2.45 3.77
N ARG A 419 -4.69 -3.67 4.22
CA ARG A 419 -3.85 -4.31 5.23
C ARG A 419 -2.41 -4.50 4.75
N GLN A 420 -2.24 -4.99 3.54
CA GLN A 420 -0.93 -5.17 2.91
C GLN A 420 -0.19 -3.84 2.76
N ALA A 421 -0.90 -2.80 2.33
CA ALA A 421 -0.33 -1.46 2.19
C ALA A 421 0.06 -0.87 3.56
N GLN A 422 -0.76 -1.05 4.59
CA GLN A 422 -0.48 -0.56 5.94
C GLN A 422 0.71 -1.26 6.59
N SER A 423 0.97 -2.52 6.26
CA SER A 423 2.12 -3.27 6.78
C SER A 423 3.40 -3.09 5.98
N SER A 424 3.34 -2.44 4.82
CA SER A 424 4.52 -2.18 4.01
C SER A 424 5.38 -1.04 4.57
N LYS A 425 6.68 -1.07 4.23
CA LYS A 425 7.64 -0.03 4.64
C LYS A 425 8.22 0.66 3.41
N PRO A 426 8.09 1.98 3.29
CA PRO A 426 8.77 2.72 2.24
C PRO A 426 10.27 2.81 2.51
N GLU A 427 11.05 3.21 1.53
CA GLU A 427 12.51 3.37 1.65
C GLU A 427 12.93 4.29 2.81
N ILE A 428 12.19 5.38 3.04
CA ILE A 428 12.40 6.28 4.16
C ILE A 428 12.26 5.56 5.50
N GLY A 429 11.26 4.66 5.64
CA GLY A 429 11.05 3.87 6.84
C GLY A 429 12.16 2.85 7.08
N GLN A 430 12.70 2.24 6.04
CA GLN A 430 13.84 1.32 6.14
C GLN A 430 15.11 2.04 6.61
N LEU A 431 15.33 3.26 6.13
CA LEU A 431 16.43 4.11 6.58
C LEU A 431 16.32 4.42 8.07
N ALA A 432 15.14 4.74 8.55
CA ALA A 432 14.87 4.99 9.97
C ALA A 432 15.22 3.77 10.84
N ASP A 433 14.86 2.56 10.39
CA ASP A 433 15.18 1.31 11.09
C ASP A 433 16.70 1.07 11.18
N LYS A 434 17.44 1.35 10.11
CA LYS A 434 18.91 1.21 10.09
C LYS A 434 19.58 2.21 11.04
N ILE A 435 19.12 3.44 11.04
CA ILE A 435 19.64 4.50 11.92
C ILE A 435 19.38 4.12 13.38
N SER A 436 18.19 3.61 13.70
CA SER A 436 17.82 3.17 15.04
C SER A 436 18.76 2.08 15.57
N ALA A 437 19.15 1.12 14.76
CA ALA A 437 20.06 0.03 15.15
C ALA A 437 21.48 0.52 15.51
N ILE A 438 21.94 1.61 14.90
CA ILE A 438 23.25 2.21 15.16
C ILE A 438 23.17 3.20 16.33
N PHE A 439 22.04 3.86 16.49
CA PHE A 439 21.86 4.96 17.45
C PHE A 439 22.03 4.55 18.91
N VAL A 440 21.47 3.43 19.31
CA VAL A 440 21.49 2.99 20.71
C VAL A 440 22.91 2.70 21.22
N PRO A 441 23.78 1.94 20.53
CA PRO A 441 25.18 1.79 20.95
C PRO A 441 25.94 3.10 21.04
N VAL A 442 25.71 4.03 20.12
CA VAL A 442 26.34 5.35 20.11
C VAL A 442 25.93 6.15 21.36
N VAL A 443 24.67 6.09 21.73
CA VAL A 443 24.15 6.78 22.92
C VAL A 443 24.78 6.22 24.19
N VAL A 444 24.89 4.90 24.29
CA VAL A 444 25.57 4.27 25.46
C VAL A 444 27.02 4.76 25.53
N GLY A 445 27.72 4.86 24.43
CA GLY A 445 29.07 5.42 24.35
C GLY A 445 29.13 6.89 24.80
N ILE A 446 28.19 7.71 24.38
CA ILE A 446 28.07 9.12 24.80
C ILE A 446 27.78 9.21 26.31
N ALA A 447 26.92 8.36 26.84
CA ALA A 447 26.63 8.33 28.25
C ALA A 447 27.87 7.98 29.09
N LEU A 448 28.62 6.98 28.68
CA LEU A 448 29.86 6.59 29.33
C LEU A 448 30.93 7.68 29.25
N LEU A 449 31.09 8.30 28.10
CA LEU A 449 32.04 9.42 27.92
C LEU A 449 31.65 10.62 28.78
N SER A 450 30.38 11.00 28.77
CA SER A 450 29.86 12.09 29.61
C SER A 450 30.05 11.81 31.09
N ALA A 451 29.76 10.59 31.52
CA ALA A 451 29.98 10.15 32.90
C ALA A 451 31.46 10.24 33.29
N ALA A 452 32.36 9.78 32.43
CA ALA A 452 33.82 9.89 32.68
C ALA A 452 34.29 11.35 32.79
N ILE A 453 33.83 12.22 31.90
CA ILE A 453 34.18 13.65 31.94
C ILE A 453 33.69 14.30 33.25
N TRP A 454 32.47 14.01 33.70
CA TRP A 454 31.94 14.53 34.92
C TRP A 454 32.61 13.95 36.16
N TYR A 455 33.04 12.69 36.13
CA TYR A 455 33.78 12.09 37.23
C TYR A 455 35.14 12.74 37.41
N PHE A 456 35.90 12.99 36.36
CA PHE A 456 37.24 13.54 36.43
C PHE A 456 37.29 15.07 36.51
N PHE A 457 36.35 15.77 35.91
CA PHE A 457 36.38 17.24 35.77
C PHE A 457 35.17 17.94 36.40
N GLY A 458 34.23 17.19 36.93
CA GLY A 458 32.99 17.75 37.51
C GLY A 458 33.16 18.26 38.93
N PRO A 459 32.18 19.03 39.44
CA PRO A 459 32.14 19.49 40.81
C PRO A 459 31.90 18.34 41.80
N ALA A 460 32.30 18.49 43.05
CA ALA A 460 31.96 17.54 44.11
C ALA A 460 30.46 17.71 44.50
N PRO A 461 29.75 16.61 44.83
CA PRO A 461 30.17 15.21 44.82
C PRO A 461 30.13 14.60 43.41
N GLN A 462 31.26 14.15 42.94
CA GLN A 462 31.47 13.68 41.56
C GLN A 462 30.61 12.46 41.19
N ILE A 463 30.47 11.53 42.13
CA ILE A 463 29.66 10.29 41.88
C ILE A 463 28.20 10.62 41.64
N VAL A 464 27.64 11.60 42.37
CA VAL A 464 26.23 12.02 42.17
C VAL A 464 26.01 12.59 40.79
N TYR A 465 26.86 13.52 40.37
CA TYR A 465 26.77 14.15 39.06
C TYR A 465 27.01 13.14 37.91
N THR A 466 27.98 12.25 38.08
CA THR A 466 28.28 11.18 37.13
C THR A 466 27.05 10.30 36.90
N LEU A 467 26.39 9.87 37.99
CA LEU A 467 25.20 9.02 37.91
C LEU A 467 24.01 9.73 37.24
N VAL A 468 23.75 10.98 37.67
CA VAL A 468 22.65 11.78 37.13
C VAL A 468 22.86 12.04 35.67
N ILE A 469 24.05 12.41 35.24
CA ILE A 469 24.36 12.65 33.82
C ILE A 469 24.20 11.39 33.00
N ALA A 470 24.78 10.26 33.41
CA ALA A 470 24.68 9.01 32.70
C ALA A 470 23.22 8.55 32.54
N THR A 471 22.48 8.57 33.63
CA THR A 471 21.05 8.19 33.64
C THR A 471 20.21 9.10 32.73
N THR A 472 20.42 10.39 32.81
CA THR A 472 19.66 11.36 32.03
C THR A 472 19.95 11.23 30.53
N VAL A 473 21.22 11.07 30.15
CA VAL A 473 21.62 10.86 28.75
C VAL A 473 21.00 9.57 28.21
N LEU A 474 21.04 8.48 28.96
CA LEU A 474 20.43 7.21 28.52
C LEU A 474 18.93 7.34 28.30
N ILE A 475 18.23 8.07 29.14
CA ILE A 475 16.77 8.19 29.07
C ILE A 475 16.34 9.16 27.98
N ILE A 476 16.94 10.36 27.91
CA ILE A 476 16.54 11.37 26.90
C ILE A 476 16.85 10.92 25.48
N ALA A 477 17.84 10.08 25.29
CA ALA A 477 18.26 9.59 24.00
C ALA A 477 17.41 8.42 23.48
N CYS A 478 16.47 7.93 24.26
CA CYS A 478 15.61 6.81 23.90
C CYS A 478 14.77 7.13 22.63
N PRO A 479 14.98 6.40 21.49
CA PRO A 479 14.24 6.67 20.25
C PRO A 479 12.90 5.95 20.17
N CYS A 480 12.10 5.96 21.23
CA CYS A 480 10.87 5.17 21.30
C CYS A 480 9.84 5.56 20.23
N ALA A 481 9.74 6.83 19.89
CA ALA A 481 8.83 7.31 18.86
C ALA A 481 9.27 6.96 17.43
N LEU A 482 10.56 6.67 17.23
CA LEU A 482 11.12 6.43 15.90
C LEU A 482 10.50 5.20 15.21
N GLY A 483 10.30 4.13 15.95
CA GLY A 483 9.70 2.89 15.42
C GLY A 483 8.24 3.03 15.01
N LEU A 484 7.56 4.06 15.47
CA LEU A 484 6.15 4.33 15.17
C LEU A 484 5.95 5.43 14.11
N ALA A 485 6.97 6.24 13.85
CA ALA A 485 6.86 7.41 12.99
C ALA A 485 6.36 7.06 11.58
N THR A 486 6.93 6.02 10.97
CA THR A 486 6.55 5.57 9.63
C THR A 486 5.28 4.72 9.64
N PRO A 487 5.15 3.64 10.43
CA PRO A 487 3.95 2.80 10.39
C PRO A 487 2.66 3.55 10.70
N MET A 488 2.69 4.47 11.66
CA MET A 488 1.50 5.22 12.05
C MET A 488 1.01 6.14 10.94
N SER A 489 1.92 6.83 10.25
CA SER A 489 1.58 7.68 9.11
C SER A 489 1.03 6.85 7.94
N ILE A 490 1.61 5.70 7.66
CA ILE A 490 1.15 4.79 6.60
C ILE A 490 -0.25 4.27 6.91
N ILE A 491 -0.48 3.79 8.13
CA ILE A 491 -1.80 3.29 8.55
C ILE A 491 -2.87 4.36 8.37
N SER A 492 -2.62 5.56 8.86
CA SER A 492 -3.56 6.68 8.76
C SER A 492 -3.75 7.12 7.30
N GLY A 493 -2.68 7.25 6.54
CA GLY A 493 -2.71 7.69 5.15
C GLY A 493 -3.41 6.70 4.22
N VAL A 494 -3.07 5.42 4.32
CA VAL A 494 -3.69 4.35 3.52
C VAL A 494 -5.16 4.20 3.88
N GLY A 495 -5.49 4.26 5.16
CA GLY A 495 -6.87 4.19 5.63
C GLY A 495 -7.70 5.38 5.13
N ARG A 496 -7.15 6.57 5.18
CA ARG A 496 -7.83 7.76 4.67
C ARG A 496 -8.01 7.71 3.15
N ALA A 497 -7.00 7.23 2.41
CA ALA A 497 -7.11 7.02 0.98
C ALA A 497 -8.25 6.04 0.64
N ALA A 498 -8.37 4.96 1.38
CA ALA A 498 -9.45 3.97 1.20
C ALA A 498 -10.84 4.58 1.40
N GLU A 499 -11.01 5.53 2.32
CA GLU A 499 -12.28 6.25 2.53
C GLU A 499 -12.69 7.08 1.30
N PHE A 500 -11.73 7.52 0.49
CA PHE A 500 -11.96 8.20 -0.79
C PHE A 500 -12.02 7.27 -1.99
N GLY A 501 -12.07 5.96 -1.77
CA GLY A 501 -12.08 4.98 -2.85
C GLY A 501 -10.72 4.79 -3.54
N VAL A 502 -9.63 5.20 -2.89
CA VAL A 502 -8.27 5.07 -3.39
C VAL A 502 -7.59 3.90 -2.70
N LEU A 503 -7.22 2.87 -3.46
CA LEU A 503 -6.50 1.71 -2.96
C LEU A 503 -5.04 1.79 -3.37
N VAL A 504 -4.15 1.69 -2.40
CA VAL A 504 -2.71 1.76 -2.60
C VAL A 504 -2.14 0.35 -2.44
N ARG A 505 -1.32 -0.10 -3.40
CA ARG A 505 -0.72 -1.44 -3.36
C ARG A 505 0.28 -1.60 -2.21
N ASP A 506 1.12 -0.60 -2.02
CA ASP A 506 2.14 -0.58 -0.98
C ASP A 506 2.57 0.86 -0.62
N ALA A 507 3.35 1.00 0.43
CA ALA A 507 3.83 2.31 0.87
C ALA A 507 4.85 2.93 -0.10
N ASP A 508 5.59 2.13 -0.87
CA ASP A 508 6.46 2.64 -1.92
C ASP A 508 5.68 3.36 -3.01
N ALA A 509 4.46 2.90 -3.30
CA ALA A 509 3.56 3.58 -4.23
C ALA A 509 3.19 4.97 -3.72
N LEU A 510 2.91 5.14 -2.43
CA LEU A 510 2.67 6.46 -1.82
C LEU A 510 3.89 7.37 -1.93
N GLN A 511 5.07 6.84 -1.65
CA GLN A 511 6.31 7.60 -1.75
C GLN A 511 6.60 8.04 -3.19
N ARG A 512 6.47 7.15 -4.16
CA ARG A 512 6.66 7.46 -5.58
C ARG A 512 5.60 8.42 -6.10
N ALA A 513 4.34 8.28 -5.68
CA ALA A 513 3.26 9.20 -6.04
C ALA A 513 3.52 10.63 -5.58
N SER A 514 4.21 10.83 -4.48
CA SER A 514 4.55 12.16 -3.96
C SER A 514 5.61 12.89 -4.79
N THR A 515 6.40 12.19 -5.60
CA THR A 515 7.50 12.75 -6.41
C THR A 515 7.14 12.94 -7.87
N LEU A 516 5.92 12.62 -8.27
CA LEU A 516 5.47 12.74 -9.66
C LEU A 516 5.44 14.19 -10.14
N ASP A 517 5.83 14.38 -11.38
CA ASP A 517 5.75 15.68 -12.07
C ASP A 517 4.88 15.64 -13.33
N THR A 518 4.70 14.49 -13.94
CA THR A 518 3.97 14.30 -15.20
C THR A 518 2.89 13.24 -15.03
N LEU A 519 1.67 13.55 -15.46
CA LEU A 519 0.54 12.63 -15.47
C LEU A 519 0.14 12.37 -16.92
N VAL A 520 0.15 11.10 -17.32
CA VAL A 520 -0.27 10.66 -18.65
C VAL A 520 -1.64 10.01 -18.53
N PHE A 521 -2.59 10.53 -19.26
CA PHE A 521 -3.96 10.00 -19.28
C PHE A 521 -4.23 9.30 -20.60
N ASP A 522 -4.73 8.08 -20.54
CA ASP A 522 -5.35 7.46 -21.70
C ASP A 522 -6.64 8.22 -22.03
N LYS A 523 -6.91 8.47 -23.29
CA LYS A 523 -8.12 9.19 -23.68
C LYS A 523 -9.37 8.35 -23.44
N THR A 524 -9.44 7.18 -24.04
CA THR A 524 -10.66 6.37 -24.09
C THR A 524 -10.91 5.66 -22.77
N GLY A 525 -12.08 5.87 -22.19
CA GLY A 525 -12.50 5.25 -20.95
C GLY A 525 -11.89 5.87 -19.69
N THR A 526 -10.92 6.78 -19.83
CA THR A 526 -10.26 7.49 -18.72
C THR A 526 -10.66 8.97 -18.71
N LEU A 527 -10.28 9.74 -19.73
CA LEU A 527 -10.74 11.12 -19.90
C LEU A 527 -12.19 11.16 -20.39
N THR A 528 -12.58 10.20 -21.20
CA THR A 528 -13.89 10.08 -21.79
C THR A 528 -14.74 9.01 -21.10
N GLU A 529 -16.04 9.02 -21.35
CA GLU A 529 -16.98 8.06 -20.76
C GLU A 529 -16.80 6.63 -21.27
N GLY A 530 -16.06 6.44 -22.37
CA GLY A 530 -15.91 5.14 -23.01
C GLY A 530 -17.19 4.66 -23.73
N LYS A 531 -18.12 5.58 -23.99
CA LYS A 531 -19.39 5.34 -24.70
C LYS A 531 -19.45 6.20 -25.94
N PRO A 532 -18.73 5.81 -27.03
CA PRO A 532 -18.74 6.59 -28.25
C PRO A 532 -20.11 6.60 -28.90
N GLN A 533 -20.44 7.71 -29.56
CA GLN A 533 -21.69 7.91 -30.29
C GLN A 533 -21.43 8.47 -31.67
N VAL A 534 -22.21 8.05 -32.64
CA VAL A 534 -22.16 8.63 -33.97
C VAL A 534 -22.86 9.99 -33.96
N VAL A 535 -22.09 11.06 -34.16
CA VAL A 535 -22.58 12.45 -34.11
C VAL A 535 -22.90 13.06 -35.46
N ALA A 536 -22.36 12.51 -36.56
CA ALA A 536 -22.62 12.97 -37.90
C ALA A 536 -22.40 11.85 -38.92
N VAL A 537 -23.18 11.86 -40.00
CA VAL A 537 -23.03 10.96 -41.16
C VAL A 537 -23.11 11.78 -42.44
N ASN A 538 -22.05 11.77 -43.23
CA ASN A 538 -21.99 12.41 -44.55
C ASN A 538 -21.88 11.32 -45.61
N THR A 539 -22.72 11.36 -46.62
CA THR A 539 -22.80 10.32 -47.64
C THR A 539 -22.56 10.83 -49.04
N ILE A 540 -22.05 9.98 -49.92
CA ILE A 540 -21.87 10.23 -51.34
C ILE A 540 -22.47 9.04 -52.10
N GLY A 541 -23.51 9.32 -52.89
CA GLY A 541 -24.14 8.31 -53.75
C GLY A 541 -24.96 7.24 -53.06
N CYS A 542 -25.18 7.38 -51.72
CA CYS A 542 -26.08 6.50 -50.99
C CYS A 542 -26.83 7.28 -49.90
N THR A 543 -27.89 6.70 -49.36
CA THR A 543 -28.61 7.31 -48.26
C THR A 543 -27.88 7.10 -46.92
N GLU A 544 -28.14 7.95 -45.96
CA GLU A 544 -27.62 7.83 -44.58
C GLU A 544 -28.00 6.47 -43.99
N THR A 545 -29.24 6.01 -44.22
CA THR A 545 -29.72 4.73 -43.67
C THR A 545 -28.97 3.56 -44.30
N ASP A 546 -28.68 3.57 -45.60
CA ASP A 546 -27.91 2.53 -46.27
C ASP A 546 -26.45 2.50 -45.80
N ALA A 547 -25.83 3.65 -45.66
CA ALA A 547 -24.47 3.76 -45.15
C ALA A 547 -24.35 3.19 -43.73
N LEU A 548 -25.26 3.52 -42.84
CA LEU A 548 -25.30 3.00 -41.48
C LEU A 548 -25.54 1.50 -41.45
N ARG A 549 -26.45 1.01 -42.28
CA ARG A 549 -26.78 -0.41 -42.39
C ARG A 549 -25.58 -1.25 -42.84
N LEU A 550 -24.86 -0.80 -43.86
CA LEU A 550 -23.66 -1.48 -44.36
C LEU A 550 -22.50 -1.42 -43.39
N ALA A 551 -22.28 -0.27 -42.75
CA ALA A 551 -21.25 -0.07 -41.74
C ALA A 551 -21.54 -0.96 -40.49
N ALA A 552 -22.78 -0.98 -40.01
CA ALA A 552 -23.20 -1.84 -38.91
C ALA A 552 -23.06 -3.33 -39.23
N ALA A 553 -23.35 -3.74 -40.47
CA ALA A 553 -23.16 -5.12 -40.87
C ALA A 553 -21.69 -5.58 -40.78
N LEU A 554 -20.75 -4.73 -41.19
CA LEU A 554 -19.32 -4.98 -41.02
C LEU A 554 -18.91 -5.02 -39.56
N GLU A 555 -19.45 -4.14 -38.72
CA GLU A 555 -19.09 -4.00 -37.34
C GLU A 555 -19.71 -5.06 -36.43
N GLN A 556 -20.66 -5.86 -36.89
CA GLN A 556 -21.19 -6.98 -36.09
C GLN A 556 -20.13 -7.99 -35.71
N GLY A 557 -19.08 -8.14 -36.52
CA GLY A 557 -17.95 -9.03 -36.23
C GLY A 557 -16.86 -8.43 -35.36
N SER A 558 -16.99 -7.16 -35.00
CA SER A 558 -15.96 -6.42 -34.25
C SER A 558 -16.36 -6.18 -32.79
N SER A 559 -15.42 -6.30 -31.91
CA SER A 559 -15.57 -5.96 -30.48
C SER A 559 -15.08 -4.56 -30.15
N HIS A 560 -14.63 -3.77 -31.12
CA HIS A 560 -14.12 -2.42 -30.90
C HIS A 560 -15.22 -1.48 -30.37
N PRO A 561 -14.92 -0.52 -29.44
CA PRO A 561 -15.91 0.42 -28.90
C PRO A 561 -16.63 1.25 -29.98
N LEU A 562 -15.95 1.62 -31.09
CA LEU A 562 -16.56 2.32 -32.22
C LEU A 562 -17.62 1.48 -32.91
N ALA A 563 -17.46 0.17 -32.93
CA ALA A 563 -18.44 -0.76 -33.49
C ALA A 563 -19.80 -0.66 -32.80
N ARG A 564 -19.78 -0.57 -31.46
CA ARG A 564 -20.98 -0.43 -30.64
C ARG A 564 -21.74 0.87 -30.97
N ALA A 565 -21.03 1.97 -31.17
CA ALA A 565 -21.62 3.26 -31.52
C ALA A 565 -22.36 3.19 -32.86
N ILE A 566 -21.77 2.56 -33.86
CA ILE A 566 -22.35 2.37 -35.19
C ILE A 566 -23.56 1.43 -35.16
N LEU A 567 -23.47 0.32 -34.41
CA LEU A 567 -24.58 -0.61 -34.24
C LEU A 567 -25.78 0.04 -33.51
N GLU A 568 -25.54 0.83 -32.49
CA GLU A 568 -26.58 1.57 -31.75
C GLU A 568 -27.28 2.60 -32.67
N LYS A 569 -26.51 3.33 -33.48
CA LYS A 569 -27.07 4.31 -34.43
C LYS A 569 -27.91 3.68 -35.52
N ALA A 570 -27.51 2.49 -36.00
CA ALA A 570 -28.30 1.72 -36.98
C ALA A 570 -29.62 1.20 -36.39
N GLY A 571 -29.69 1.02 -35.09
CA GLY A 571 -30.92 0.59 -34.37
C GLY A 571 -31.39 -0.79 -34.80
N ASP A 572 -32.71 -0.94 -34.96
CA ASP A 572 -33.36 -2.20 -35.35
C ASP A 572 -33.33 -2.48 -36.84
N ALA A 573 -32.51 -1.78 -37.59
CA ALA A 573 -32.38 -2.01 -39.02
C ALA A 573 -31.93 -3.45 -39.32
N ARG A 574 -32.50 -4.05 -40.35
CA ARG A 574 -32.14 -5.39 -40.80
C ARG A 574 -30.76 -5.33 -41.45
N LEU A 575 -29.77 -5.97 -40.83
CA LEU A 575 -28.38 -5.93 -41.30
C LEU A 575 -28.14 -7.06 -42.32
N PRO A 576 -27.48 -6.78 -43.48
CA PRO A 576 -27.09 -7.80 -44.43
C PRO A 576 -26.03 -8.74 -43.83
N GLN A 577 -25.97 -9.96 -44.35
CA GLN A 577 -24.90 -10.90 -44.01
C GLN A 577 -23.59 -10.51 -44.69
N VAL A 578 -22.51 -10.55 -43.91
CA VAL A 578 -21.15 -10.23 -44.36
C VAL A 578 -20.37 -11.52 -44.59
N SER A 579 -19.78 -11.67 -45.78
CA SER A 579 -18.83 -12.73 -46.11
C SER A 579 -17.41 -12.18 -46.21
N ASN A 580 -16.40 -13.04 -46.07
CA ASN A 580 -14.97 -12.65 -46.12
C ASN A 580 -14.58 -11.54 -45.18
N PHE A 581 -15.16 -11.54 -43.97
CA PHE A 581 -14.85 -10.57 -42.93
C PHE A 581 -13.38 -10.66 -42.49
N ARG A 582 -12.66 -9.54 -42.46
CA ARG A 582 -11.29 -9.41 -41.95
C ARG A 582 -11.15 -8.19 -41.09
N THR A 583 -10.48 -8.37 -40.01
CA THR A 583 -10.02 -7.26 -39.14
C THR A 583 -8.61 -6.88 -39.58
N LEU A 584 -8.42 -5.60 -39.93
CA LEU A 584 -7.12 -5.02 -40.27
C LEU A 584 -6.65 -4.21 -39.05
N ARG A 585 -5.71 -4.75 -38.30
CA ARG A 585 -5.28 -4.22 -37.01
C ARG A 585 -4.82 -2.77 -37.12
N GLY A 586 -5.45 -1.90 -36.33
CA GLY A 586 -5.15 -0.47 -36.27
C GLY A 586 -5.70 0.34 -37.46
N LEU A 587 -6.35 -0.28 -38.40
CA LEU A 587 -6.86 0.37 -39.61
C LEU A 587 -8.37 0.30 -39.76
N GLY A 588 -8.98 -0.83 -39.50
CA GLY A 588 -10.42 -1.04 -39.65
C GLY A 588 -10.83 -2.47 -40.00
N VAL A 589 -11.93 -2.62 -40.70
CA VAL A 589 -12.50 -3.90 -41.07
C VAL A 589 -12.85 -3.93 -42.56
N SER A 590 -12.87 -5.11 -43.17
CA SER A 590 -13.29 -5.33 -44.53
C SER A 590 -14.21 -6.53 -44.63
N GLY A 591 -15.04 -6.56 -45.69
CA GLY A 591 -15.93 -7.66 -45.94
C GLY A 591 -16.75 -7.46 -47.22
N GLU A 592 -17.58 -8.43 -47.53
CA GLU A 592 -18.49 -8.38 -48.68
C GLU A 592 -19.94 -8.56 -48.19
N ALA A 593 -20.83 -7.66 -48.63
CA ALA A 593 -22.25 -7.72 -48.32
C ALA A 593 -23.07 -7.23 -49.50
N GLU A 594 -24.19 -7.87 -49.79
CA GLU A 594 -25.11 -7.52 -50.90
C GLU A 594 -24.44 -7.41 -52.29
N GLY A 595 -23.37 -8.19 -52.50
CA GLY A 595 -22.60 -8.16 -53.75
C GLY A 595 -21.59 -7.02 -53.85
N HIS A 596 -21.39 -6.25 -52.76
CA HIS A 596 -20.45 -5.13 -52.75
C HIS A 596 -19.25 -5.44 -51.83
N THR A 597 -18.06 -5.03 -52.26
CA THR A 597 -16.85 -5.06 -51.47
C THR A 597 -16.82 -3.83 -50.58
N LEU A 598 -16.76 -4.02 -49.25
CA LEU A 598 -16.85 -2.96 -48.29
C LEU A 598 -15.56 -2.84 -47.48
N LEU A 599 -15.12 -1.60 -47.23
CA LEU A 599 -14.04 -1.23 -46.30
C LEU A 599 -14.60 -0.22 -45.35
N LEU A 600 -14.32 -0.40 -44.06
CA LEU A 600 -14.69 0.55 -43.02
C LEU A 600 -13.50 0.76 -42.10
N GLY A 601 -13.05 2.00 -41.96
CA GLY A 601 -11.93 2.33 -41.10
C GLY A 601 -11.43 3.75 -41.27
N ASN A 602 -10.17 3.98 -40.88
CA ASN A 602 -9.56 5.29 -40.99
C ASN A 602 -9.16 5.65 -42.42
N GLN A 603 -8.74 6.90 -42.61
CA GLN A 603 -8.29 7.37 -43.94
C GLN A 603 -7.09 6.56 -44.45
N ALA A 604 -6.18 6.14 -43.55
CA ALA A 604 -5.02 5.32 -43.93
C ALA A 604 -5.41 3.99 -44.56
N LEU A 605 -6.45 3.33 -44.05
CA LEU A 605 -6.96 2.08 -44.63
C LEU A 605 -7.43 2.26 -46.06
N LEU A 606 -8.24 3.28 -46.30
CA LEU A 606 -8.78 3.58 -47.66
C LEU A 606 -7.66 3.94 -48.61
N THR A 607 -6.72 4.76 -48.18
CA THR A 607 -5.57 5.17 -49.01
C THR A 607 -4.69 3.97 -49.34
N GLU A 608 -4.43 3.08 -48.41
CA GLU A 608 -3.66 1.84 -48.63
C GLU A 608 -4.30 0.89 -49.67
N HIS A 609 -5.64 0.88 -49.68
CA HIS A 609 -6.40 0.10 -50.66
C HIS A 609 -6.73 0.85 -51.97
N GLY A 610 -6.12 2.02 -52.18
CA GLY A 610 -6.27 2.77 -53.43
C GLY A 610 -7.59 3.52 -53.58
N VAL A 611 -8.33 3.74 -52.50
CA VAL A 611 -9.58 4.50 -52.48
C VAL A 611 -9.28 6.00 -52.34
N ASP A 612 -9.81 6.80 -53.24
CA ASP A 612 -9.71 8.26 -53.17
C ASP A 612 -10.72 8.83 -52.15
N THR A 613 -10.23 9.48 -51.12
CA THR A 613 -11.04 10.08 -50.06
C THR A 613 -11.23 11.59 -50.21
N SER A 614 -10.70 12.18 -51.28
CA SER A 614 -10.66 13.65 -51.42
C SER A 614 -12.05 14.31 -51.45
N ALA A 615 -13.09 13.60 -51.87
CA ALA A 615 -14.46 14.09 -51.86
C ALA A 615 -15.05 14.39 -50.47
N LEU A 616 -14.51 13.73 -49.42
CA LEU A 616 -14.94 13.91 -48.05
C LEU A 616 -13.85 14.56 -47.15
N ASP A 617 -12.72 15.01 -47.73
CA ASP A 617 -11.60 15.56 -46.93
C ASP A 617 -12.01 16.80 -46.13
N ALA A 618 -12.86 17.67 -46.67
CA ALA A 618 -13.33 18.87 -45.98
C ALA A 618 -14.19 18.52 -44.78
N GLU A 619 -15.11 17.60 -44.90
CA GLU A 619 -15.97 17.09 -43.84
C GLU A 619 -15.16 16.31 -42.81
N LEU A 620 -14.21 15.50 -43.27
CA LEU A 620 -13.30 14.75 -42.39
C LEU A 620 -12.52 15.70 -41.49
N ASN A 621 -11.92 16.75 -42.05
CA ASN A 621 -11.15 17.73 -41.30
C ASN A 621 -12.05 18.57 -40.38
N ALA A 622 -13.26 18.90 -40.77
CA ALA A 622 -14.21 19.62 -39.96
C ALA A 622 -14.64 18.81 -38.73
N GLN A 623 -14.94 17.53 -38.90
CA GLN A 623 -15.32 16.66 -37.78
C GLN A 623 -14.13 16.37 -36.86
N ALA A 624 -12.94 16.12 -37.40
CA ALA A 624 -11.74 15.93 -36.60
C ALA A 624 -11.40 17.19 -35.79
N SER A 625 -11.59 18.38 -36.33
CA SER A 625 -11.37 19.65 -35.62
C SER A 625 -12.35 19.86 -34.48
N GLN A 626 -13.49 19.19 -34.49
CA GLN A 626 -14.48 19.21 -33.39
C GLN A 626 -14.24 18.09 -32.38
N GLY A 627 -13.20 17.31 -32.54
CA GLY A 627 -12.87 16.23 -31.62
C GLY A 627 -13.52 14.87 -31.93
N ALA A 628 -14.19 14.74 -33.05
CA ALA A 628 -14.76 13.47 -33.51
C ALA A 628 -13.72 12.61 -34.24
N THR A 629 -13.79 11.31 -34.05
CA THR A 629 -12.98 10.35 -34.81
C THR A 629 -13.70 10.04 -36.12
N PRO A 630 -13.12 10.35 -37.29
CA PRO A 630 -13.74 10.04 -38.57
C PRO A 630 -13.53 8.57 -38.94
N VAL A 631 -14.62 7.89 -39.32
CA VAL A 631 -14.63 6.53 -39.83
C VAL A 631 -15.20 6.58 -41.25
N LEU A 632 -14.44 6.05 -42.21
CA LEU A 632 -14.82 6.10 -43.61
C LEU A 632 -15.32 4.73 -44.12
N LEU A 633 -16.42 4.74 -44.83
CA LEU A 633 -16.96 3.58 -45.54
C LEU A 633 -16.65 3.70 -47.02
N ALA A 634 -16.01 2.68 -47.57
CA ALA A 634 -15.81 2.52 -49.02
C ALA A 634 -16.63 1.35 -49.57
N LYS A 635 -17.25 1.57 -50.68
CA LYS A 635 -18.06 0.60 -51.41
C LYS A 635 -17.51 0.44 -52.81
N ASP A 636 -17.10 -0.76 -53.16
CA ASP A 636 -16.55 -1.11 -54.48
C ASP A 636 -15.39 -0.19 -54.92
N GLY A 637 -14.49 0.14 -54.01
CA GLY A 637 -13.32 0.99 -54.27
C GLY A 637 -13.59 2.48 -54.32
N HIS A 638 -14.80 2.95 -54.02
CA HIS A 638 -15.16 4.36 -53.93
C HIS A 638 -15.62 4.72 -52.51
N VAL A 639 -15.22 5.90 -52.02
CA VAL A 639 -15.70 6.39 -50.74
C VAL A 639 -17.21 6.64 -50.80
N ALA A 640 -17.95 6.09 -49.85
CA ALA A 640 -19.41 6.18 -49.81
C ALA A 640 -19.94 7.01 -48.65
N ALA A 641 -19.26 6.99 -47.49
CA ALA A 641 -19.72 7.69 -46.29
C ALA A 641 -18.59 8.03 -45.37
N LEU A 642 -18.82 9.07 -44.56
CA LEU A 642 -18.06 9.46 -43.40
C LEU A 642 -18.96 9.39 -42.17
N LEU A 643 -18.59 8.59 -41.20
CA LEU A 643 -19.24 8.54 -39.91
C LEU A 643 -18.33 9.22 -38.88
N ALA A 644 -18.84 10.26 -38.23
CA ALA A 644 -18.10 10.92 -37.15
C ALA A 644 -18.54 10.34 -35.83
N VAL A 645 -17.59 9.74 -35.14
CA VAL A 645 -17.83 9.12 -33.82
C VAL A 645 -17.12 9.94 -32.76
N ARG A 646 -17.84 10.33 -31.72
CA ARG A 646 -17.30 11.09 -30.61
C ARG A 646 -17.60 10.37 -29.30
N ASP A 647 -16.58 10.22 -28.49
CA ASP A 647 -16.69 9.77 -27.11
C ASP A 647 -16.63 11.02 -26.20
N PRO A 648 -17.72 11.38 -25.50
CA PRO A 648 -17.74 12.60 -24.72
C PRO A 648 -16.79 12.50 -23.53
N LEU A 649 -16.18 13.63 -23.15
CA LEU A 649 -15.42 13.74 -21.93
C LEU A 649 -16.32 13.46 -20.72
N ARG A 650 -15.78 12.84 -19.69
CA ARG A 650 -16.49 12.69 -18.44
C ARG A 650 -16.83 14.06 -17.86
N GLN A 651 -17.97 14.16 -17.22
CA GLN A 651 -18.51 15.42 -16.74
C GLN A 651 -17.54 16.17 -15.82
N ASP A 652 -16.80 15.47 -15.01
CA ASP A 652 -15.85 16.03 -14.03
C ASP A 652 -14.39 16.05 -14.49
N SER A 653 -14.10 15.56 -15.71
CA SER A 653 -12.73 15.49 -16.22
C SER A 653 -12.06 16.85 -16.33
N VAL A 654 -12.76 17.84 -16.85
CA VAL A 654 -12.21 19.20 -17.01
C VAL A 654 -11.86 19.82 -15.66
N ASP A 655 -12.74 19.69 -14.68
CA ASP A 655 -12.51 20.22 -13.33
C ASP A 655 -11.35 19.51 -12.63
N ALA A 656 -11.29 18.18 -12.77
CA ALA A 656 -10.21 17.40 -12.22
C ALA A 656 -8.85 17.75 -12.83
N LEU A 657 -8.80 17.92 -14.14
CA LEU A 657 -7.58 18.30 -14.84
C LEU A 657 -7.12 19.72 -14.48
N GLN A 658 -8.06 20.66 -14.32
CA GLN A 658 -7.74 22.00 -13.81
C GLN A 658 -7.12 21.93 -12.41
N ARG A 659 -7.71 21.15 -11.53
CA ARG A 659 -7.20 20.93 -10.17
C ARG A 659 -5.78 20.38 -10.18
N LEU A 660 -5.51 19.39 -11.04
CA LEU A 660 -4.17 18.81 -11.19
C LEU A 660 -3.18 19.81 -11.79
N HIS A 661 -3.61 20.60 -12.75
CA HIS A 661 -2.77 21.64 -13.35
C HIS A 661 -2.38 22.73 -12.34
N HIS A 662 -3.34 23.18 -11.51
CA HIS A 662 -3.08 24.11 -10.41
C HIS A 662 -2.13 23.52 -9.34
N ALA A 663 -2.14 22.21 -9.16
CA ALA A 663 -1.22 21.53 -8.26
C ALA A 663 0.21 21.41 -8.81
N GLY A 664 0.45 21.84 -10.05
CA GLY A 664 1.78 21.91 -10.66
C GLY A 664 2.17 20.69 -11.50
N TYR A 665 1.24 19.78 -11.78
CA TYR A 665 1.51 18.62 -12.65
C TYR A 665 1.48 19.00 -14.13
N ARG A 666 2.36 18.37 -14.89
CA ARG A 666 2.31 18.39 -16.36
C ARG A 666 1.34 17.31 -16.82
N LEU A 667 0.38 17.69 -17.64
CA LEU A 667 -0.67 16.81 -18.12
C LEU A 667 -0.42 16.42 -19.57
N VAL A 668 -0.45 15.11 -19.85
CA VAL A 668 -0.23 14.55 -21.18
C VAL A 668 -1.39 13.63 -21.53
N MET A 669 -1.94 13.78 -22.73
CA MET A 669 -2.96 12.86 -23.25
C MET A 669 -2.32 11.86 -24.20
N LEU A 670 -2.60 10.59 -24.00
CA LEU A 670 -2.13 9.48 -24.84
C LEU A 670 -3.32 8.90 -25.59
N THR A 671 -3.24 8.83 -26.92
CA THR A 671 -4.35 8.35 -27.75
C THR A 671 -3.86 7.74 -29.06
N GLY A 672 -4.66 6.80 -29.58
CA GLY A 672 -4.48 6.28 -30.93
C GLY A 672 -5.10 7.14 -32.03
N ASP A 673 -5.84 8.19 -31.69
CA ASP A 673 -6.45 9.11 -32.65
C ASP A 673 -5.42 9.88 -33.47
N ASN A 674 -5.85 10.41 -34.61
CA ASN A 674 -5.03 11.30 -35.43
C ASN A 674 -4.72 12.60 -34.65
N PRO A 675 -3.64 13.33 -35.02
CA PRO A 675 -3.26 14.53 -34.27
C PRO A 675 -4.34 15.63 -34.24
N THR A 676 -5.14 15.78 -35.26
CA THR A 676 -6.20 16.81 -35.33
C THR A 676 -7.30 16.54 -34.29
N THR A 677 -7.82 15.33 -34.26
CA THR A 677 -8.81 14.91 -33.27
C THR A 677 -8.26 14.96 -31.85
N ALA A 678 -7.02 14.47 -31.66
CA ALA A 678 -6.36 14.44 -30.35
C ALA A 678 -6.15 15.86 -29.81
N ASN A 679 -5.67 16.79 -30.63
CA ASN A 679 -5.45 18.18 -30.23
C ASN A 679 -6.77 18.88 -29.89
N ALA A 680 -7.84 18.60 -30.62
CA ALA A 680 -9.16 19.16 -30.34
C ALA A 680 -9.69 18.73 -28.96
N ILE A 681 -9.60 17.46 -28.64
CA ILE A 681 -10.01 16.89 -27.35
C ILE A 681 -9.11 17.42 -26.23
N ALA A 682 -7.82 17.50 -26.45
CA ALA A 682 -6.88 18.04 -25.47
C ALA A 682 -7.17 19.51 -25.13
N ARG A 683 -7.51 20.33 -26.11
CA ARG A 683 -7.91 21.73 -25.88
C ARG A 683 -9.21 21.81 -25.06
N GLU A 684 -10.19 20.99 -25.37
CA GLU A 684 -11.45 20.93 -24.62
C GLU A 684 -11.20 20.49 -23.16
N ALA A 685 -10.31 19.54 -22.94
CA ALA A 685 -9.94 19.03 -21.63
C ALA A 685 -8.98 19.95 -20.86
N GLY A 686 -8.29 20.87 -21.53
CA GLY A 686 -7.29 21.74 -20.91
C GLY A 686 -5.91 21.10 -20.76
N ILE A 687 -5.57 20.12 -21.62
CA ILE A 687 -4.27 19.44 -21.64
C ILE A 687 -3.38 20.05 -22.72
N ASP A 688 -2.14 20.40 -22.37
CA ASP A 688 -1.20 21.08 -23.27
C ASP A 688 -0.37 20.12 -24.12
N GLU A 689 -0.06 18.93 -23.62
CA GLU A 689 0.79 17.95 -24.29
C GLU A 689 -0.04 16.75 -24.77
N VAL A 690 0.20 16.34 -26.02
CA VAL A 690 -0.53 15.23 -26.64
C VAL A 690 0.46 14.29 -27.34
N ILE A 691 0.27 13.00 -27.12
CA ILE A 691 0.93 11.93 -27.86
C ILE A 691 -0.16 11.21 -28.66
N ALA A 692 -0.27 11.53 -29.94
CA ALA A 692 -1.28 11.02 -30.84
C ALA A 692 -0.77 9.87 -31.72
N GLY A 693 -1.68 9.11 -32.29
CA GLY A 693 -1.34 8.05 -33.22
C GLY A 693 -0.62 6.85 -32.60
N VAL A 694 -0.78 6.64 -31.32
CA VAL A 694 -0.11 5.56 -30.58
C VAL A 694 -0.93 4.28 -30.71
N LEU A 695 -0.29 3.24 -31.24
CA LEU A 695 -0.88 1.90 -31.29
C LEU A 695 -0.96 1.32 -29.86
N PRO A 696 -1.88 0.38 -29.59
CA PRO A 696 -1.98 -0.24 -28.27
C PRO A 696 -0.65 -0.81 -27.76
N ASP A 697 0.18 -1.35 -28.64
CA ASP A 697 1.50 -1.90 -28.31
C ASP A 697 2.56 -0.82 -28.02
N GLY A 698 2.32 0.41 -28.42
CA GLY A 698 3.25 1.54 -28.29
C GLY A 698 3.06 2.39 -27.06
N LYS A 699 2.05 2.11 -26.23
CA LYS A 699 1.76 2.92 -25.02
C LYS A 699 2.90 2.87 -24.01
N ALA A 700 3.42 1.68 -23.74
CA ALA A 700 4.55 1.49 -22.82
C ALA A 700 5.81 2.21 -23.33
N ASP A 701 6.06 2.20 -24.63
CA ASP A 701 7.20 2.90 -25.23
C ASP A 701 7.07 4.43 -25.12
N ALA A 702 5.86 4.96 -25.24
CA ALA A 702 5.58 6.38 -25.04
C ALA A 702 5.90 6.80 -23.59
N ILE A 703 5.49 6.00 -22.61
CA ILE A 703 5.81 6.22 -21.20
C ILE A 703 7.32 6.15 -20.98
N ARG A 704 7.99 5.14 -21.52
CA ARG A 704 9.45 4.97 -21.41
C ARG A 704 10.21 6.16 -21.98
N LYS A 705 9.75 6.72 -23.10
CA LYS A 705 10.34 7.90 -23.72
C LYS A 705 10.24 9.13 -22.80
N LEU A 706 9.10 9.36 -22.16
CA LEU A 706 8.92 10.43 -21.17
C LEU A 706 9.83 10.24 -19.96
N GLN A 707 10.00 9.01 -19.51
CA GLN A 707 10.90 8.69 -18.40
C GLN A 707 12.38 8.96 -18.74
N ARG A 708 12.79 8.69 -19.98
CA ARG A 708 14.16 8.98 -20.47
C ARG A 708 14.46 10.48 -20.50
N ASP A 709 13.44 11.30 -20.65
CA ASP A 709 13.58 12.77 -20.59
C ASP A 709 13.72 13.29 -19.13
N GLY A 710 13.85 12.40 -18.16
CA GLY A 710 14.03 12.72 -16.75
C GLY A 710 12.75 13.01 -15.98
N ARG A 711 11.60 12.71 -16.55
CA ARG A 711 10.29 12.93 -15.91
C ARG A 711 9.92 11.76 -15.00
N GLN A 712 9.29 12.10 -13.88
CA GLN A 712 8.60 11.14 -13.01
C GLN A 712 7.15 11.01 -13.46
N VAL A 713 6.81 9.89 -14.05
CA VAL A 713 5.58 9.73 -14.83
C VAL A 713 4.59 8.82 -14.12
N ALA A 714 3.34 9.26 -13.99
CA ALA A 714 2.20 8.40 -13.68
C ALA A 714 1.40 8.13 -14.95
N MET A 715 0.98 6.89 -15.14
CA MET A 715 0.02 6.51 -16.17
C MET A 715 -1.35 6.27 -15.53
N VAL A 716 -2.35 6.94 -16.03
CA VAL A 716 -3.75 6.79 -15.60
C VAL A 716 -4.53 6.11 -16.73
N GLY A 717 -5.11 4.97 -16.45
CA GLY A 717 -5.85 4.19 -17.43
C GLY A 717 -6.87 3.25 -16.80
N ASP A 718 -7.69 2.60 -17.62
CA ASP A 718 -8.70 1.64 -17.19
C ASP A 718 -8.14 0.23 -16.91
N GLY A 719 -6.91 -0.03 -17.31
CA GLY A 719 -6.14 -1.21 -16.99
C GLY A 719 -6.31 -2.42 -17.90
N ILE A 720 -7.30 -2.47 -18.78
CA ILE A 720 -7.50 -3.64 -19.66
C ILE A 720 -6.47 -3.63 -20.82
N ASN A 721 -6.37 -2.52 -21.52
CA ASN A 721 -5.45 -2.33 -22.64
C ASN A 721 -4.17 -1.59 -22.23
N ASP A 722 -4.15 -1.03 -21.04
CA ASP A 722 -3.09 -0.15 -20.55
C ASP A 722 -2.13 -0.84 -19.57
N ALA A 723 -2.32 -2.13 -19.29
CA ALA A 723 -1.52 -2.85 -18.31
C ALA A 723 0.01 -2.71 -18.54
N PRO A 724 0.56 -2.85 -19.75
CA PRO A 724 1.98 -2.63 -19.97
C PRO A 724 2.44 -1.20 -19.66
N ALA A 725 1.62 -0.20 -20.01
CA ALA A 725 1.91 1.20 -19.73
C ALA A 725 1.82 1.51 -18.22
N LEU A 726 0.84 0.95 -17.52
CA LEU A 726 0.70 1.06 -16.07
C LEU A 726 1.90 0.45 -15.35
N ALA A 727 2.39 -0.68 -15.81
CA ALA A 727 3.57 -1.33 -15.25
C ALA A 727 4.86 -0.55 -15.54
N GLN A 728 4.99 0.06 -16.70
CA GLN A 728 6.17 0.82 -17.12
C GLN A 728 6.29 2.16 -16.39
N ALA A 729 5.18 2.82 -16.11
CA ALA A 729 5.16 4.12 -15.43
C ALA A 729 5.76 4.04 -14.03
N ASP A 730 6.28 5.14 -13.52
CA ASP A 730 6.76 5.23 -12.13
C ASP A 730 5.62 4.92 -11.15
N VAL A 731 4.42 5.38 -11.44
CA VAL A 731 3.20 5.00 -10.73
C VAL A 731 2.10 4.73 -11.74
N GLY A 732 1.55 3.53 -11.74
CA GLY A 732 0.37 3.19 -12.52
C GLY A 732 -0.90 3.40 -11.69
N ILE A 733 -1.86 4.14 -12.22
CA ILE A 733 -3.15 4.42 -11.58
C ILE A 733 -4.26 3.83 -12.44
N ALA A 734 -4.93 2.80 -11.94
CA ALA A 734 -6.06 2.17 -12.61
C ALA A 734 -7.37 2.76 -12.12
N MET A 735 -8.27 3.03 -13.05
CA MET A 735 -9.58 3.64 -12.75
C MET A 735 -10.72 2.64 -12.78
N GLY A 736 -11.73 2.93 -11.98
CA GLY A 736 -13.03 2.26 -12.07
C GLY A 736 -13.10 0.86 -11.54
N GLY A 737 -12.28 0.55 -10.52
CA GLY A 737 -12.21 -0.78 -9.94
C GLY A 737 -11.53 -1.82 -10.83
N GLY A 738 -11.15 -1.45 -12.02
CA GLY A 738 -10.38 -2.19 -13.01
C GLY A 738 -10.68 -3.68 -13.19
N SER A 739 -10.09 -4.28 -14.21
CA SER A 739 -9.98 -5.73 -14.30
C SER A 739 -9.01 -6.25 -13.22
N ASP A 740 -9.08 -7.53 -12.88
CA ASP A 740 -8.14 -8.13 -11.92
C ASP A 740 -6.68 -7.91 -12.33
N VAL A 741 -6.39 -7.93 -13.61
CA VAL A 741 -5.05 -7.64 -14.16
C VAL A 741 -4.60 -6.20 -13.86
N ALA A 742 -5.51 -5.25 -13.95
CA ALA A 742 -5.21 -3.84 -13.64
C ALA A 742 -4.90 -3.63 -12.16
N ILE A 743 -5.66 -4.25 -11.28
CA ILE A 743 -5.43 -4.20 -9.83
C ILE A 743 -4.05 -4.76 -9.49
N GLU A 744 -3.61 -5.83 -10.14
CA GLU A 744 -2.31 -6.44 -9.90
C GLU A 744 -1.15 -5.60 -10.44
N THR A 745 -1.32 -4.91 -11.56
CA THR A 745 -0.24 -4.13 -12.20
C THR A 745 -0.18 -2.68 -11.75
N ALA A 746 -1.29 -2.13 -11.27
CA ALA A 746 -1.35 -0.74 -10.85
C ALA A 746 -0.86 -0.55 -9.42
N ALA A 747 -0.06 0.48 -9.21
CA ALA A 747 0.37 0.87 -7.87
C ALA A 747 -0.78 1.48 -7.05
N ILE A 748 -1.67 2.20 -7.72
CA ILE A 748 -2.87 2.82 -7.13
C ILE A 748 -4.08 2.41 -7.96
N THR A 749 -5.14 2.00 -7.29
CA THR A 749 -6.42 1.66 -7.92
C THR A 749 -7.51 2.59 -7.40
N LEU A 750 -8.22 3.21 -8.32
CA LEU A 750 -9.37 4.07 -7.99
C LEU A 750 -10.65 3.28 -8.19
N MET A 751 -11.47 3.22 -7.15
CA MET A 751 -12.78 2.53 -7.22
C MET A 751 -13.84 3.38 -7.93
N ARG A 752 -13.60 4.70 -8.01
CA ARG A 752 -14.46 5.63 -8.76
C ARG A 752 -14.04 5.74 -10.21
N HIS A 753 -15.01 5.88 -11.10
CA HIS A 753 -14.79 6.30 -12.48
C HIS A 753 -14.71 7.83 -12.57
N SER A 754 -13.74 8.42 -11.90
CA SER A 754 -13.58 9.88 -11.87
C SER A 754 -12.11 10.26 -11.75
N LEU A 755 -11.67 11.23 -12.56
CA LEU A 755 -10.33 11.80 -12.46
C LEU A 755 -10.14 12.62 -11.17
N MET A 756 -11.22 13.01 -10.49
CA MET A 756 -11.14 13.58 -9.14
C MET A 756 -10.47 12.64 -8.16
N GLY A 757 -10.65 11.33 -8.34
CA GLY A 757 -9.95 10.31 -7.57
C GLY A 757 -8.43 10.36 -7.76
N VAL A 758 -7.93 10.69 -8.94
CA VAL A 758 -6.48 10.89 -9.19
C VAL A 758 -5.96 12.06 -8.36
N ALA A 759 -6.67 13.20 -8.40
CA ALA A 759 -6.30 14.38 -7.62
C ALA A 759 -6.31 14.09 -6.11
N ASP A 760 -7.32 13.39 -5.63
CA ASP A 760 -7.42 12.96 -4.23
C ASP A 760 -6.28 12.01 -3.84
N ALA A 761 -5.97 11.04 -4.69
CA ALA A 761 -4.89 10.08 -4.45
C ALA A 761 -3.53 10.78 -4.31
N LEU A 762 -3.23 11.70 -5.21
CA LEU A 762 -1.97 12.45 -5.19
C LEU A 762 -1.89 13.40 -3.99
N ALA A 763 -2.99 14.07 -3.64
CA ALA A 763 -3.06 14.94 -2.48
C ALA A 763 -2.84 14.17 -1.18
N ILE A 764 -3.48 13.02 -1.02
CA ILE A 764 -3.34 12.15 0.15
C ILE A 764 -1.93 11.57 0.22
N SER A 765 -1.35 11.17 -0.90
CA SER A 765 0.04 10.66 -0.96
C SER A 765 1.05 11.71 -0.50
N LYS A 766 0.93 12.94 -0.96
CA LYS A 766 1.76 14.06 -0.52
C LYS A 766 1.59 14.36 0.96
N ALA A 767 0.35 14.39 1.44
CA ALA A 767 0.04 14.64 2.85
C ALA A 767 0.60 13.53 3.74
N THR A 768 0.49 12.28 3.33
CA THR A 768 1.01 11.13 4.06
C THR A 768 2.53 11.17 4.17
N LEU A 769 3.22 11.45 3.07
CA LEU A 769 4.69 11.55 3.07
C LEU A 769 5.18 12.73 3.91
N ARG A 770 4.50 13.88 3.81
CA ARG A 770 4.79 15.04 4.65
C ARG A 770 4.63 14.73 6.13
N ASN A 771 3.54 14.06 6.48
CA ASN A 771 3.27 13.62 7.85
C ASN A 771 4.34 12.67 8.35
N MET A 772 4.75 11.71 7.52
CA MET A 772 5.83 10.78 7.83
C MET A 772 7.15 11.50 8.11
N LYS A 773 7.52 12.47 7.26
CA LYS A 773 8.72 13.30 7.46
C LYS A 773 8.64 14.13 8.75
N GLN A 774 7.47 14.72 9.05
CA GLN A 774 7.23 15.45 10.28
C GLN A 774 7.40 14.55 11.51
N ASN A 775 6.87 13.33 11.44
CA ASN A 775 6.99 12.35 12.52
C ASN A 775 8.44 11.91 12.75
N LEU A 776 9.18 11.65 11.69
CA LEU A 776 10.61 11.32 11.77
C LEU A 776 11.41 12.47 12.39
N LEU A 777 11.15 13.70 11.95
CA LEU A 777 11.78 14.88 12.52
C LEU A 777 11.42 15.04 14.00
N GLY A 778 10.14 14.91 14.35
CA GLY A 778 9.67 14.99 15.73
C GLY A 778 10.27 13.92 16.64
N ALA A 779 10.46 12.70 16.10
CA ALA A 779 11.09 11.62 16.84
C ALA A 779 12.57 11.88 17.16
N PHE A 780 13.27 12.60 16.26
CA PHE A 780 14.70 12.89 16.45
C PHE A 780 14.97 14.21 17.17
N VAL A 781 14.14 15.24 17.01
CA VAL A 781 14.39 16.59 17.55
C VAL A 781 14.51 16.56 19.07
N TYR A 782 13.58 15.91 19.76
CA TYR A 782 13.64 15.82 21.23
C TYR A 782 14.91 15.14 21.70
N ASN A 783 15.31 14.06 21.03
CA ASN A 783 16.50 13.30 21.38
C ASN A 783 17.78 14.08 21.08
N SER A 784 17.87 14.65 19.90
CA SER A 784 19.08 15.39 19.45
C SER A 784 19.33 16.66 20.23
N LEU A 785 18.29 17.38 20.62
CA LEU A 785 18.42 18.58 21.47
C LEU A 785 18.61 18.22 22.94
N GLY A 786 18.01 17.12 23.38
CA GLY A 786 18.07 16.68 24.77
C GLY A 786 19.40 16.08 25.18
N ILE A 787 20.11 15.39 24.29
CA ILE A 787 21.39 14.73 24.59
C ILE A 787 22.45 15.72 25.09
N PRO A 788 22.76 16.84 24.39
CA PRO A 788 23.72 17.82 24.91
C PRO A 788 23.30 18.43 26.25
N ILE A 789 22.00 18.74 26.40
CA ILE A 789 21.46 19.30 27.64
C ILE A 789 21.63 18.29 28.78
N ALA A 790 21.31 17.03 28.56
CA ALA A 790 21.48 15.94 29.51
C ALA A 790 22.95 15.71 29.87
N ALA A 791 23.84 15.84 28.87
CA ALA A 791 25.29 15.72 29.09
C ALA A 791 25.89 16.90 29.88
N GLY A 792 25.13 17.97 30.13
CA GLY A 792 25.52 19.06 31.01
C GLY A 792 26.14 20.26 30.31
N ILE A 793 25.87 20.46 29.00
CA ILE A 793 26.41 21.59 28.23
C ILE A 793 25.98 22.96 28.78
N LEU A 794 24.83 23.03 29.44
CA LEU A 794 24.30 24.26 30.06
C LEU A 794 24.87 24.53 31.45
N TRP A 795 25.53 23.56 32.09
CA TRP A 795 26.05 23.69 33.44
C TRP A 795 27.04 24.88 33.59
N PRO A 796 28.03 25.06 32.71
CA PRO A 796 28.96 26.18 32.82
C PRO A 796 28.30 27.56 32.70
N LEU A 797 27.16 27.63 31.99
CA LEU A 797 26.47 28.90 31.72
C LEU A 797 25.38 29.22 32.74
N THR A 798 24.56 28.25 33.11
CA THR A 798 23.35 28.46 33.92
C THR A 798 23.37 27.73 35.26
N GLY A 799 24.29 26.79 35.43
CA GLY A 799 24.33 25.93 36.63
C GLY A 799 23.20 24.91 36.72
N THR A 800 22.49 24.66 35.61
CA THR A 800 21.35 23.75 35.57
C THR A 800 21.69 22.45 34.83
N LEU A 801 21.14 21.34 35.31
CA LEU A 801 21.19 20.03 34.70
C LEU A 801 19.77 19.55 34.38
N LEU A 802 19.65 18.75 33.33
CA LEU A 802 18.38 18.11 33.03
C LEU A 802 18.12 16.98 34.06
N ASN A 803 16.94 17.03 34.68
CA ASN A 803 16.52 15.99 35.61
C ASN A 803 16.12 14.71 34.84
N PRO A 804 16.53 13.51 35.31
CA PRO A 804 16.10 12.25 34.68
C PRO A 804 14.57 12.10 34.57
N VAL A 805 13.80 12.59 35.50
CA VAL A 805 12.33 12.58 35.46
C VAL A 805 11.81 13.44 34.30
N VAL A 806 12.40 14.62 34.09
CA VAL A 806 12.04 15.49 32.95
C VAL A 806 12.39 14.81 31.62
N ALA A 807 13.51 14.11 31.56
CA ALA A 807 13.89 13.31 30.36
C ALA A 807 12.85 12.23 30.06
N GLY A 808 12.36 11.50 31.06
CA GLY A 808 11.30 10.51 30.90
C GLY A 808 9.99 11.13 30.42
N ALA A 809 9.61 12.28 30.96
CA ALA A 809 8.43 13.02 30.53
C ALA A 809 8.55 13.49 29.06
N ALA A 810 9.73 13.98 28.67
CA ALA A 810 10.00 14.38 27.28
C ALA A 810 9.85 13.20 26.30
N MET A 811 10.30 12.01 26.69
CA MET A 811 10.13 10.80 25.89
C MET A 811 8.65 10.42 25.71
N ALA A 812 7.87 10.47 26.77
CA ALA A 812 6.43 10.23 26.70
C ALA A 812 5.74 11.22 25.76
N LEU A 813 6.09 12.51 25.86
CA LEU A 813 5.56 13.56 24.98
C LEU A 813 5.97 13.36 23.52
N SER A 814 7.18 12.90 23.25
CA SER A 814 7.64 12.60 21.88
C SER A 814 6.77 11.54 21.24
N SER A 815 6.52 10.43 21.90
CA SER A 815 5.65 9.36 21.40
C SER A 815 4.22 9.83 21.14
N ILE A 816 3.64 10.58 22.08
CA ILE A 816 2.30 11.16 21.95
C ILE A 816 2.23 12.10 20.74
N THR A 817 3.24 12.95 20.58
CA THR A 817 3.30 13.90 19.46
C THR A 817 3.29 13.18 18.11
N VAL A 818 4.11 12.15 17.95
CA VAL A 818 4.19 11.35 16.72
C VAL A 818 2.84 10.71 16.40
N VAL A 819 2.24 10.02 17.36
CA VAL A 819 0.97 9.32 17.13
C VAL A 819 -0.19 10.29 16.90
N SER A 820 -0.24 11.39 17.64
CA SER A 820 -1.25 12.44 17.44
C SER A 820 -1.14 13.10 16.07
N ASN A 821 0.08 13.37 15.61
CA ASN A 821 0.31 13.91 14.28
C ASN A 821 -0.11 12.93 13.17
N ALA A 822 0.18 11.65 13.33
CA ALA A 822 -0.28 10.61 12.41
C ALA A 822 -1.80 10.52 12.36
N ASN A 823 -2.47 10.60 13.50
CA ASN A 823 -3.94 10.60 13.58
C ASN A 823 -4.58 11.81 12.91
N ARG A 824 -3.86 12.91 12.76
CA ARG A 824 -4.34 14.08 12.04
C ARG A 824 -4.64 13.77 10.58
N LEU A 825 -3.95 12.80 9.96
CA LEU A 825 -4.23 12.36 8.59
C LEU A 825 -5.65 11.79 8.42
N LEU A 826 -6.24 11.24 9.46
CA LEU A 826 -7.60 10.70 9.42
C LEU A 826 -8.65 11.78 9.16
N ARG A 827 -8.31 13.03 9.38
CA ARG A 827 -9.15 14.20 9.16
C ARG A 827 -8.75 15.00 7.92
N PHE A 828 -7.74 14.54 7.21
CA PHE A 828 -7.27 15.23 6.02
C PHE A 828 -8.36 15.26 4.95
N LYS A 829 -8.59 16.44 4.36
CA LYS A 829 -9.51 16.65 3.26
C LYS A 829 -8.72 17.13 2.05
N PRO A 830 -8.72 16.40 0.94
CA PRO A 830 -8.11 16.90 -0.29
C PRO A 830 -8.80 18.19 -0.71
N LYS A 831 -8.02 19.19 -1.09
CA LYS A 831 -8.58 20.46 -1.57
C LYS A 831 -9.30 20.27 -2.90
N ALA A 832 -10.46 20.85 -3.00
CA ALA A 832 -11.25 20.84 -4.23
C ALA A 832 -10.54 21.58 -5.38
#